data_dd3ffea660c35e9285178766d8ebdc79
#
_entry.id   dd3ffea660c35e9285178766d8ebdc79
#
_cell.length_a   1.000
_cell.length_b   1.000
_cell.length_c   1.000
_cell.angle_alpha   90.00
_cell.angle_beta   90.00
_cell.angle_gamma   90.00
#
_symmetry.space_group_name_H-M   'P 1'
#
loop_
_entity.id
_entity.type
_entity.pdbx_description
1 polymer ?
#
loop_
_entity_poly.entity_id
_entity_poly.type
_entity_poly.pdbx_seq_one_letter_code
_entity_poly.pdbx_strand_id
1 'polypeptide(L)'
;MKNSVMANHARIKRFIALLLSALFLFAAMACGSSENLQADEAGASAVSRSMPQNVTAEQLSTAGALHDAEQPETAAKAALPEELTVGTPNPMRGDFFTDMFGNIGSDQDVRTLIHGYDLINWDQSQAEYAVDPTVVKSYTTSADGKGNKTYRFTLWDDLYYSDGTEIKAQDYAFSLLLQMSKEMEAIGATPYRSEYILGSKAYYKGDSKVLAGVRVLSDRELAITLDRSFLPFYYEEGLLLCTPYPISVIAPDCEVKDDGDGAYIDGNFTADTLQRTILDPNTGYKTHPSVTSGAYMLKSFDGTTAHFEVNPHFKGVWLTDEEGVNPDNIVRFTDGNGNAQMMIQPSIEKLAYTFVSSDDMADRIKDGSIHLINKVTYGSAIDALIDSEAVEYDSYARVGLSFFTFSVEMPTVSEVAVRQAIAWCMNRDQMTKDFCGDYGTVVNGYYGIQQWEYLMATGAIGYPLVKGYDSESGPAAEKDETSSFAQRYARNEAEYNRMLNKWRSLTLDGLTVYGNDVEKANKLLDRAGWTLNRNGKRFRAGEDDVRCKKVKGELVALDLKLMYLEGNRIAETVQANAVDNLKACGILLTLVPASADELLSSYYRQTERTTDMIFLATNFHTVYDPAVTFSLESASDRKQWNSMYTDDKQLYQLALNMRKTETGDVYNYLRRWTEFQDRYNEVLPAIPLYSNDYYDFYIPQLVNYKIGSHATWVHAILESYLDGNR
;
A
#
# COMPACT_ATOMS: atom_id res chain seq x y z
N MET A 1 -32.77 0.09 33.47
CA MET A 1 -31.36 0.54 33.44
C MET A 1 -30.35 -0.51 32.99
N LYS A 2 -30.70 -1.77 32.73
CA LYS A 2 -29.74 -2.79 32.17
C LYS A 2 -29.73 -2.90 30.64
N ASN A 3 -30.75 -2.38 29.96
CA ASN A 3 -30.83 -2.50 28.47
C ASN A 3 -30.25 -1.31 27.71
N SER A 4 -29.86 -0.22 28.35
CA SER A 4 -29.21 0.92 27.68
C SER A 4 -27.69 0.80 27.62
N VAL A 5 -27.10 0.00 28.50
CA VAL A 5 -25.64 -0.20 28.57
C VAL A 5 -25.18 -1.20 27.49
N MET A 6 -26.00 -2.16 27.12
CA MET A 6 -25.65 -3.12 26.04
C MET A 6 -25.73 -2.52 24.63
N ALA A 7 -26.60 -1.54 24.42
CA ALA A 7 -26.71 -0.88 23.12
C ALA A 7 -25.54 0.08 22.82
N ASN A 8 -24.97 0.70 23.87
CA ASN A 8 -23.79 1.54 23.71
C ASN A 8 -22.50 0.74 23.49
N HIS A 9 -22.37 -0.45 24.09
CA HIS A 9 -21.21 -1.29 23.85
C HIS A 9 -21.15 -1.87 22.44
N ALA A 10 -22.29 -2.07 21.79
CA ALA A 10 -22.35 -2.54 20.41
C ALA A 10 -22.00 -1.44 19.38
N ARG A 11 -22.26 -0.16 19.71
CA ARG A 11 -21.89 0.99 18.87
C ARG A 11 -20.41 1.34 18.99
N ILE A 12 -19.83 1.25 20.16
CA ILE A 12 -18.41 1.52 20.41
C ILE A 12 -17.52 0.48 19.71
N LYS A 13 -17.97 -0.77 19.57
CA LYS A 13 -17.23 -1.82 18.89
C LYS A 13 -17.13 -1.66 17.35
N ARG A 14 -18.02 -0.88 16.73
CA ARG A 14 -18.01 -0.66 15.28
C ARG A 14 -16.95 0.36 14.83
N PHE A 15 -16.39 1.15 15.74
CA PHE A 15 -15.60 2.33 15.43
C PHE A 15 -14.07 2.16 15.47
N ILE A 16 -13.54 1.06 16.00
CA ILE A 16 -12.09 0.99 16.31
C ILE A 16 -11.26 0.30 15.22
N ALA A 17 -11.89 -0.29 14.20
CA ALA A 17 -11.21 -1.20 13.28
C ALA A 17 -10.69 -0.59 11.96
N LEU A 18 -10.87 0.70 11.72
CA LEU A 18 -10.58 1.33 10.42
C LEU A 18 -9.18 1.97 10.28
N LEU A 19 -8.40 2.03 11.32
CA LEU A 19 -7.17 2.85 11.36
C LEU A 19 -5.89 2.17 10.84
N LEU A 20 -5.95 0.89 10.52
CA LEU A 20 -4.83 0.18 9.87
C LEU A 20 -5.20 -0.36 8.49
N SER A 21 -6.35 0.00 7.99
CA SER A 21 -6.89 -0.51 6.74
C SER A 21 -6.55 0.34 5.51
N ALA A 22 -5.65 1.28 5.61
CA ALA A 22 -5.08 1.95 4.44
C ALA A 22 -4.40 1.00 3.46
N LEU A 23 -4.41 -0.29 3.76
CA LEU A 23 -3.64 -1.31 3.08
C LEU A 23 -4.45 -2.34 2.31
N PHE A 24 -5.79 -2.26 2.29
CA PHE A 24 -6.52 -3.42 1.83
C PHE A 24 -7.57 -3.14 0.77
N LEU A 25 -7.52 -3.95 -0.22
CA LEU A 25 -8.51 -4.31 -1.22
C LEU A 25 -8.30 -3.74 -2.61
N PHE A 26 -7.59 -4.50 -3.39
CA PHE A 26 -7.93 -4.67 -4.79
C PHE A 26 -7.83 -6.13 -5.16
N ALA A 27 -8.89 -6.84 -5.04
CA ALA A 27 -9.12 -8.05 -5.82
C ALA A 27 -10.58 -8.02 -6.26
N ALA A 28 -10.77 -7.65 -7.49
CA ALA A 28 -11.88 -8.02 -8.36
C ALA A 28 -13.30 -7.93 -7.78
N MET A 29 -13.99 -6.85 -8.05
CA MET A 29 -15.42 -6.97 -8.33
C MET A 29 -15.58 -7.16 -9.84
N ALA A 30 -15.82 -8.40 -10.25
CA ALA A 30 -16.42 -8.71 -11.53
C ALA A 30 -17.68 -9.54 -11.25
N CYS A 31 -18.83 -8.90 -11.29
CA CYS A 31 -20.09 -9.61 -11.49
C CYS A 31 -20.27 -9.79 -12.99
N GLY A 32 -19.99 -10.99 -13.49
CA GLY A 32 -20.41 -11.43 -14.81
C GLY A 32 -21.53 -12.45 -14.67
N SER A 33 -22.69 -12.14 -15.24
CA SER A 33 -23.82 -13.07 -15.39
C SER A 33 -23.42 -14.23 -16.29
N SER A 34 -23.69 -15.45 -15.80
CA SER A 34 -23.50 -16.70 -16.54
C SER A 34 -24.47 -16.81 -17.72
N GLU A 35 -23.97 -16.88 -18.94
CA GLU A 35 -24.63 -17.56 -20.04
C GLU A 35 -23.69 -18.60 -20.66
N ASN A 36 -24.25 -19.80 -20.83
CA ASN A 36 -23.64 -21.01 -21.37
C ASN A 36 -23.15 -20.80 -22.81
N LEU A 37 -21.88 -21.09 -23.08
CA LEU A 37 -21.45 -21.49 -24.41
C LEU A 37 -20.64 -22.79 -24.36
N GLN A 38 -21.04 -23.72 -25.18
CA GLN A 38 -20.50 -25.05 -25.36
C GLN A 38 -19.11 -25.00 -25.99
N ALA A 39 -18.27 -25.94 -25.56
CA ALA A 39 -16.93 -26.16 -26.07
C ALA A 39 -16.97 -26.70 -27.50
N ASP A 40 -16.09 -26.18 -28.34
CA ASP A 40 -15.58 -26.87 -29.53
C ASP A 40 -14.07 -27.01 -29.43
N GLU A 41 -13.61 -28.25 -29.58
CA GLU A 41 -12.21 -28.64 -29.56
C GLU A 41 -11.52 -28.27 -30.89
N ALA A 42 -10.38 -27.56 -30.83
CA ALA A 42 -9.38 -27.63 -31.87
C ALA A 42 -7.99 -27.27 -31.34
N GLY A 43 -7.16 -28.26 -31.31
CA GLY A 43 -5.73 -28.41 -31.43
C GLY A 43 -4.79 -27.23 -31.10
N ALA A 44 -4.17 -27.26 -29.92
CA ALA A 44 -3.04 -26.43 -29.57
C ALA A 44 -1.71 -27.22 -29.75
N SER A 45 -0.85 -26.73 -30.59
CA SER A 45 0.55 -27.16 -30.71
C SER A 45 1.38 -26.32 -29.72
N ALA A 46 1.95 -26.99 -28.73
CA ALA A 46 2.79 -26.39 -27.71
C ALA A 46 4.15 -25.97 -28.29
N VAL A 47 4.49 -24.71 -28.22
CA VAL A 47 5.86 -24.21 -28.36
C VAL A 47 6.37 -23.85 -26.98
N SER A 48 7.18 -24.74 -26.40
CA SER A 48 7.95 -24.51 -25.18
C SER A 48 8.99 -23.43 -25.43
N ARG A 49 8.86 -22.28 -24.78
CA ARG A 49 9.94 -21.30 -24.60
C ARG A 49 10.48 -21.40 -23.20
N SER A 50 11.69 -21.92 -23.08
CA SER A 50 12.48 -21.90 -21.84
C SER A 50 12.83 -20.47 -21.45
N MET A 51 12.54 -20.10 -20.21
CA MET A 51 12.99 -18.83 -19.62
C MET A 51 14.53 -18.75 -19.58
N PRO A 52 15.13 -17.61 -19.90
CA PRO A 52 16.53 -17.36 -19.62
C PRO A 52 16.70 -17.03 -18.12
N GLN A 53 17.57 -17.75 -17.46
CA GLN A 53 18.12 -17.37 -16.16
C GLN A 53 19.09 -16.21 -16.35
N ASN A 54 18.99 -15.18 -15.46
CA ASN A 54 19.79 -13.98 -15.36
C ASN A 54 19.34 -12.81 -16.25
N VAL A 55 18.48 -11.97 -15.70
CA VAL A 55 18.21 -10.62 -16.21
C VAL A 55 19.14 -9.66 -15.44
N THR A 56 20.03 -8.97 -16.15
CA THR A 56 20.89 -7.91 -15.61
C THR A 56 20.18 -6.56 -15.68
N ALA A 57 20.60 -5.60 -14.84
CA ALA A 57 20.02 -4.24 -14.77
C ALA A 57 19.97 -3.51 -16.13
N GLU A 58 20.86 -3.84 -17.07
CA GLU A 58 20.84 -3.34 -18.47
C GLU A 58 19.63 -3.81 -19.29
N GLN A 59 18.96 -4.90 -18.90
CA GLN A 59 17.79 -5.40 -19.62
C GLN A 59 16.47 -4.81 -19.15
N LEU A 60 16.46 -4.17 -17.97
CA LEU A 60 15.32 -3.41 -17.47
C LEU A 60 15.25 -1.98 -18.03
N SER A 61 16.38 -1.44 -18.53
CA SER A 61 16.45 -0.11 -19.16
C SER A 61 16.19 -0.10 -20.67
N THR A 62 16.07 -1.27 -21.33
CA THR A 62 15.97 -1.38 -22.80
C THR A 62 14.57 -1.73 -23.31
N ALA A 63 13.55 -1.75 -22.49
CA ALA A 63 12.16 -1.89 -22.95
C ALA A 63 11.60 -0.61 -23.60
N GLY A 64 12.38 0.47 -23.64
CA GLY A 64 12.04 1.76 -24.26
C GLY A 64 12.86 2.13 -25.49
N ALA A 65 13.42 1.18 -26.25
CA ALA A 65 14.27 1.50 -27.40
C ALA A 65 13.49 1.47 -28.72
N LEU A 66 13.00 2.63 -29.11
CA LEU A 66 13.02 3.27 -30.44
C LEU A 66 13.03 2.34 -31.67
N HIS A 67 11.90 2.27 -32.33
CA HIS A 67 11.88 2.13 -33.78
C HIS A 67 11.99 3.54 -34.42
N ASP A 68 13.16 3.88 -34.92
CA ASP A 68 13.30 4.90 -35.97
C ASP A 68 12.64 4.35 -37.27
N ALA A 69 11.35 4.62 -37.40
CA ALA A 69 10.66 4.46 -38.67
C ALA A 69 10.59 5.82 -39.35
N GLU A 70 11.14 5.92 -40.56
CA GLU A 70 10.95 7.09 -41.41
C GLU A 70 9.47 7.49 -41.47
N GLN A 71 9.19 8.72 -41.07
CA GLN A 71 7.84 9.29 -41.07
C GLN A 71 7.31 9.37 -42.52
N PRO A 72 6.09 8.88 -42.80
CA PRO A 72 5.36 9.31 -43.99
C PRO A 72 4.79 10.71 -43.68
N GLU A 73 5.12 11.64 -44.58
CA GLU A 73 4.54 12.99 -44.55
C GLU A 73 3.00 12.98 -44.56
N THR A 74 2.43 13.77 -43.65
CA THR A 74 1.00 14.16 -43.56
C THR A 74 0.01 13.11 -43.06
N ALA A 75 0.18 12.61 -41.84
CA ALA A 75 -0.97 12.19 -41.05
C ALA A 75 -1.71 13.44 -40.50
N ALA A 76 -3.03 13.47 -40.62
CA ALA A 76 -3.82 14.54 -40.01
C ALA A 76 -3.55 14.52 -38.50
N LYS A 77 -3.21 15.70 -37.93
CA LYS A 77 -2.94 15.83 -36.47
C LYS A 77 -4.15 15.29 -35.71
N ALA A 78 -3.93 14.31 -34.84
CA ALA A 78 -5.00 13.75 -34.03
C ALA A 78 -5.57 14.85 -33.11
N ALA A 79 -6.90 14.92 -33.03
CA ALA A 79 -7.54 15.87 -32.11
C ALA A 79 -7.26 15.44 -30.67
N LEU A 80 -6.65 16.31 -29.88
CA LEU A 80 -6.44 16.07 -28.46
C LEU A 80 -7.76 16.15 -27.68
N PRO A 81 -7.97 15.34 -26.66
CA PRO A 81 -9.14 15.46 -25.79
C PRO A 81 -9.12 16.79 -25.04
N GLU A 82 -10.28 17.45 -24.92
CA GLU A 82 -10.42 18.65 -24.08
C GLU A 82 -10.37 18.32 -22.59
N GLU A 83 -10.73 17.09 -22.22
CA GLU A 83 -10.70 16.52 -20.87
C GLU A 83 -10.13 15.10 -20.98
N LEU A 84 -9.06 14.80 -20.23
CA LEU A 84 -8.50 13.45 -20.21
C LEU A 84 -9.36 12.56 -19.31
N THR A 85 -9.97 11.53 -19.88
CA THR A 85 -10.80 10.57 -19.13
C THR A 85 -9.96 9.39 -18.68
N VAL A 86 -9.91 9.19 -17.36
CA VAL A 86 -9.21 8.10 -16.69
C VAL A 86 -10.22 7.09 -16.16
N GLY A 87 -10.13 5.83 -16.63
CA GLY A 87 -10.92 4.72 -16.17
C GLY A 87 -10.28 3.99 -14.99
N THR A 88 -11.10 3.53 -14.05
CA THR A 88 -10.65 2.70 -12.92
C THR A 88 -11.56 1.49 -12.74
N PRO A 89 -11.00 0.29 -12.42
CA PRO A 89 -11.81 -0.89 -12.10
C PRO A 89 -12.57 -0.79 -10.77
N ASN A 90 -12.36 0.28 -10.02
CA ASN A 90 -12.84 0.40 -8.66
C ASN A 90 -13.81 1.57 -8.50
N PRO A 91 -15.04 1.35 -8.01
CA PRO A 91 -15.99 2.43 -7.79
C PRO A 91 -15.52 3.36 -6.66
N MET A 92 -15.76 4.66 -6.83
CA MET A 92 -15.57 5.66 -5.80
C MET A 92 -16.74 5.66 -4.81
N ARG A 93 -16.48 5.99 -3.54
CA ARG A 93 -17.50 6.17 -2.49
C ARG A 93 -17.70 7.61 -2.06
N GLY A 94 -16.84 8.51 -2.48
CA GLY A 94 -16.90 9.93 -2.12
C GLY A 94 -16.22 10.25 -0.78
N ASP A 95 -15.28 9.42 -0.32
CA ASP A 95 -14.45 9.71 0.86
C ASP A 95 -13.22 10.53 0.43
N PHE A 96 -13.45 11.75 -0.05
CA PHE A 96 -12.45 12.60 -0.71
C PHE A 96 -11.68 13.51 0.23
N PHE A 97 -12.03 13.55 1.52
CA PHE A 97 -11.34 14.35 2.52
C PHE A 97 -10.15 13.60 3.12
N THR A 98 -10.40 12.49 3.80
CA THR A 98 -9.41 11.75 4.58
C THR A 98 -9.79 10.27 4.63
N ASP A 99 -8.80 9.40 4.83
CA ASP A 99 -8.98 7.96 4.98
C ASP A 99 -9.60 7.56 6.35
N MET A 100 -9.77 8.50 7.27
CA MET A 100 -10.44 8.25 8.54
C MET A 100 -11.92 7.84 8.40
N PHE A 101 -12.57 8.10 7.26
CA PHE A 101 -13.95 7.68 6.96
C PHE A 101 -14.00 6.43 6.08
N GLY A 102 -13.02 6.25 5.22
CA GLY A 102 -12.91 5.11 4.33
C GLY A 102 -11.64 5.20 3.48
N ASN A 103 -11.12 4.03 3.09
CA ASN A 103 -9.86 3.96 2.37
C ASN A 103 -9.92 3.04 1.16
N ILE A 104 -10.79 3.37 0.21
CA ILE A 104 -10.80 2.75 -1.11
C ILE A 104 -9.78 3.44 -1.98
N GLY A 105 -9.03 2.67 -2.80
CA GLY A 105 -7.95 3.22 -3.60
C GLY A 105 -8.40 4.25 -4.63
N SER A 106 -9.60 4.13 -5.19
CA SER A 106 -10.18 5.15 -6.07
C SER A 106 -10.45 6.48 -5.35
N ASP A 107 -10.93 6.44 -4.10
CA ASP A 107 -11.08 7.64 -3.27
C ASP A 107 -9.73 8.21 -2.85
N GLN A 108 -8.74 7.33 -2.60
CA GLN A 108 -7.36 7.74 -2.32
C GLN A 108 -6.73 8.46 -3.52
N ASP A 109 -6.94 7.95 -4.73
CA ASP A 109 -6.47 8.60 -5.96
C ASP A 109 -7.06 10.04 -6.07
N VAL A 110 -8.35 10.21 -5.79
CA VAL A 110 -8.97 11.55 -5.74
C VAL A 110 -8.32 12.43 -4.68
N ARG A 111 -8.12 11.92 -3.45
CA ARG A 111 -7.45 12.68 -2.37
C ARG A 111 -6.06 13.14 -2.80
N THR A 112 -5.29 12.29 -3.46
CA THR A 112 -3.94 12.64 -3.92
C THR A 112 -3.93 13.74 -4.98
N LEU A 113 -4.97 13.80 -5.84
CA LEU A 113 -5.09 14.89 -6.84
C LEU A 113 -5.43 16.24 -6.20
N ILE A 114 -6.30 16.25 -5.17
CA ILE A 114 -6.88 17.49 -4.64
C ILE A 114 -6.24 17.97 -3.33
N HIS A 115 -5.48 17.14 -2.62
CA HIS A 115 -4.71 17.51 -1.45
C HIS A 115 -3.22 17.38 -1.75
N GLY A 116 -2.44 18.35 -1.33
CA GLY A 116 -1.01 18.43 -1.59
C GLY A 116 -0.30 19.29 -0.57
N TYR A 117 0.94 19.64 -0.88
CA TYR A 117 1.82 20.37 0.02
C TYR A 117 2.11 19.61 1.32
N ASP A 118 2.30 18.30 1.21
CA ASP A 118 2.80 17.50 2.32
C ASP A 118 4.19 17.98 2.77
N LEU A 119 4.46 17.99 4.09
CA LEU A 119 5.79 18.36 4.61
C LEU A 119 6.89 17.42 4.15
N ILE A 120 6.53 16.17 3.88
CA ILE A 120 7.41 15.06 3.54
C ILE A 120 6.87 14.39 2.29
N ASN A 121 7.73 14.11 1.34
CA ASN A 121 7.40 13.33 0.15
C ASN A 121 8.41 12.20 -0.06
N TRP A 122 8.04 11.25 -0.92
CA TRP A 122 8.93 10.18 -1.33
C TRP A 122 9.93 10.71 -2.36
N ASP A 123 11.21 10.62 -2.03
CA ASP A 123 12.31 10.87 -2.97
C ASP A 123 12.63 9.59 -3.72
N GLN A 124 12.24 9.52 -4.99
CA GLN A 124 12.50 8.34 -5.83
C GLN A 124 13.99 8.12 -6.05
N SER A 125 14.77 9.20 -6.11
CA SER A 125 16.22 9.12 -6.36
C SER A 125 16.99 8.52 -5.18
N GLN A 126 16.46 8.64 -3.96
CA GLN A 126 17.07 8.11 -2.74
C GLN A 126 16.31 6.90 -2.17
N ALA A 127 15.14 6.56 -2.72
CA ALA A 127 14.23 5.54 -2.20
C ALA A 127 13.94 5.69 -0.70
N GLU A 128 13.69 6.93 -0.27
CA GLU A 128 13.37 7.27 1.12
C GLU A 128 12.39 8.44 1.20
N TYR A 129 11.79 8.62 2.37
CA TYR A 129 11.04 9.83 2.64
C TYR A 129 12.00 10.99 2.90
N ALA A 130 11.72 12.14 2.31
CA ALA A 130 12.48 13.35 2.48
C ALA A 130 11.58 14.56 2.68
N VAL A 131 12.12 15.59 3.30
CA VAL A 131 11.43 16.87 3.46
C VAL A 131 11.23 17.51 2.08
N ASP A 132 9.98 17.85 1.72
CA ASP A 132 9.64 18.41 0.42
C ASP A 132 10.19 19.84 0.28
N PRO A 133 11.18 20.10 -0.60
CA PRO A 133 11.78 21.40 -0.77
C PRO A 133 10.85 22.43 -1.45
N THR A 134 9.75 22.00 -2.07
CA THR A 134 8.73 22.90 -2.64
C THR A 134 7.84 23.50 -1.55
N VAL A 135 7.70 22.83 -0.42
CA VAL A 135 6.88 23.21 0.73
C VAL A 135 7.72 23.80 1.85
N VAL A 136 8.80 23.11 2.22
CA VAL A 136 9.68 23.47 3.32
C VAL A 136 10.92 24.19 2.80
N LYS A 137 11.04 25.45 3.13
CA LYS A 137 12.19 26.28 2.76
C LYS A 137 13.48 25.79 3.43
N SER A 138 13.39 25.46 4.72
CA SER A 138 14.51 24.91 5.49
C SER A 138 13.98 24.18 6.72
N TYR A 139 14.76 23.23 7.24
CA TYR A 139 14.43 22.57 8.49
C TYR A 139 15.67 22.32 9.35
N THR A 140 15.45 22.10 10.62
CA THR A 140 16.50 21.71 11.58
C THR A 140 15.98 20.60 12.48
N THR A 141 16.89 19.76 12.95
CA THR A 141 16.59 18.70 13.91
C THR A 141 17.33 18.94 15.22
N SER A 142 16.73 18.59 16.33
CA SER A 142 17.36 18.63 17.64
C SER A 142 16.81 17.51 18.53
N ALA A 143 17.65 17.02 19.45
CA ALA A 143 17.21 16.07 20.48
C ALA A 143 17.21 16.74 21.85
N ASP A 144 16.20 16.45 22.66
CA ASP A 144 16.17 16.89 24.06
C ASP A 144 17.00 15.96 24.97
N GLY A 145 17.21 16.38 26.24
CA GLY A 145 17.94 15.56 27.21
C GLY A 145 17.25 14.25 27.61
N LYS A 146 16.02 14.00 27.11
CA LYS A 146 15.26 12.77 27.33
C LYS A 146 15.32 11.83 26.14
N GLY A 147 15.82 12.29 24.98
CA GLY A 147 15.95 11.53 23.74
C GLY A 147 14.77 11.68 22.79
N ASN A 148 13.83 12.61 23.01
CA ASN A 148 12.84 12.98 22.01
C ASN A 148 13.52 13.78 20.91
N LYS A 149 13.06 13.63 19.65
CA LYS A 149 13.63 14.32 18.49
C LYS A 149 12.63 15.32 17.92
N THR A 150 13.04 16.58 17.78
CA THR A 150 12.21 17.66 17.25
C THR A 150 12.69 18.04 15.86
N TYR A 151 11.76 18.07 14.92
CA TYR A 151 11.91 18.66 13.61
C TYR A 151 11.24 20.03 13.62
N ARG A 152 12.00 21.07 13.23
CA ARG A 152 11.49 22.43 13.08
C ARG A 152 11.56 22.82 11.61
N PHE A 153 10.40 23.08 11.02
CA PHE A 153 10.22 23.43 9.63
C PHE A 153 9.98 24.92 9.47
N THR A 154 10.63 25.53 8.46
CA THR A 154 10.29 26.86 7.96
C THR A 154 9.65 26.70 6.60
N LEU A 155 8.41 27.12 6.46
CA LEU A 155 7.63 27.00 5.24
C LEU A 155 7.97 28.15 4.27
N TRP A 156 7.74 27.90 2.97
CA TRP A 156 7.71 28.98 1.99
C TRP A 156 6.50 29.89 2.21
N ASP A 157 6.54 31.11 1.66
CA ASP A 157 5.50 32.14 1.77
C ASP A 157 4.60 32.24 0.51
N ASP A 158 4.76 31.29 -0.42
CA ASP A 158 4.03 31.19 -1.69
C ASP A 158 3.17 29.92 -1.79
N LEU A 159 2.72 29.39 -0.66
CA LEU A 159 1.81 28.26 -0.58
C LEU A 159 0.37 28.74 -0.44
N TYR A 160 -0.51 28.30 -1.34
CA TYR A 160 -1.90 28.76 -1.37
C TYR A 160 -2.87 27.59 -1.56
N TYR A 161 -4.03 27.70 -0.91
CA TYR A 161 -5.18 26.88 -1.25
C TYR A 161 -5.79 27.28 -2.59
N SER A 162 -6.69 26.45 -3.11
CA SER A 162 -7.35 26.63 -4.41
C SER A 162 -8.22 27.88 -4.53
N ASP A 163 -8.62 28.49 -3.40
CA ASP A 163 -9.32 29.76 -3.35
C ASP A 163 -8.38 30.98 -3.23
N GLY A 164 -7.06 30.76 -3.23
CA GLY A 164 -6.04 31.79 -3.08
C GLY A 164 -5.75 32.17 -1.62
N THR A 165 -6.35 31.49 -0.64
CA THR A 165 -6.00 31.67 0.77
C THR A 165 -4.61 31.09 1.07
N GLU A 166 -3.80 31.84 1.82
CA GLU A 166 -2.44 31.46 2.17
C GLU A 166 -2.43 30.28 3.14
N ILE A 167 -1.58 29.26 2.87
CA ILE A 167 -1.34 28.12 3.75
C ILE A 167 -0.27 28.50 4.78
N LYS A 168 -0.55 28.22 6.05
CA LYS A 168 0.29 28.57 7.19
C LYS A 168 0.64 27.38 8.07
N ALA A 169 1.58 27.56 8.99
CA ALA A 169 1.95 26.53 9.98
C ALA A 169 0.77 26.06 10.83
N GLN A 170 -0.21 26.95 11.06
CA GLN A 170 -1.46 26.63 11.76
C GLN A 170 -2.30 25.58 11.03
N ASP A 171 -2.29 25.55 9.70
CA ASP A 171 -3.08 24.58 8.90
C ASP A 171 -2.52 23.16 9.04
N TYR A 172 -1.21 23.01 9.08
CA TYR A 172 -0.56 21.74 9.39
C TYR A 172 -0.80 21.29 10.83
N ALA A 173 -0.68 22.22 11.80
CA ALA A 173 -0.98 21.91 13.19
C ALA A 173 -2.46 21.54 13.36
N PHE A 174 -3.36 22.21 12.64
CA PHE A 174 -4.78 21.87 12.62
C PHE A 174 -5.01 20.45 12.12
N SER A 175 -4.37 20.04 11.03
CA SER A 175 -4.49 18.70 10.50
C SER A 175 -4.11 17.63 11.54
N LEU A 176 -2.97 17.81 12.22
CA LEU A 176 -2.53 16.88 13.26
C LEU A 176 -3.49 16.83 14.46
N LEU A 177 -3.98 17.99 14.91
CA LEU A 177 -4.95 18.08 15.99
C LEU A 177 -6.30 17.47 15.64
N LEU A 178 -6.80 17.78 14.43
CA LEU A 178 -8.07 17.26 13.89
C LEU A 178 -8.06 15.74 13.83
N GLN A 179 -7.01 15.18 13.24
CA GLN A 179 -6.86 13.74 13.03
C GLN A 179 -6.80 12.93 14.33
N MET A 180 -6.45 13.53 15.44
CA MET A 180 -6.41 12.89 16.76
C MET A 180 -7.56 13.30 17.67
N SER A 181 -8.56 14.05 17.18
CA SER A 181 -9.63 14.60 18.01
C SER A 181 -10.76 13.61 18.31
N LYS A 182 -11.39 13.76 19.48
CA LYS A 182 -12.60 13.01 19.84
C LYS A 182 -13.82 13.47 19.05
N GLU A 183 -13.82 14.69 18.60
CA GLU A 183 -14.88 15.29 17.80
C GLU A 183 -14.97 14.57 16.44
N MET A 184 -13.85 14.23 15.83
CA MET A 184 -13.82 13.39 14.63
C MET A 184 -14.34 11.97 14.90
N GLU A 185 -13.96 11.36 16.03
CA GLU A 185 -14.50 10.05 16.44
C GLU A 185 -16.02 10.13 16.62
N ALA A 186 -16.53 11.20 17.20
CA ALA A 186 -17.95 11.38 17.48
C ALA A 186 -18.81 11.49 16.20
N ILE A 187 -18.26 11.96 15.09
CA ILE A 187 -18.94 12.03 13.78
C ILE A 187 -18.72 10.80 12.90
N GLY A 188 -18.05 9.79 13.42
CA GLY A 188 -17.91 8.52 12.75
C GLY A 188 -16.58 8.31 12.02
N ALA A 189 -15.64 9.22 12.12
CA ALA A 189 -14.28 9.01 11.69
C ALA A 189 -13.52 8.05 12.62
N THR A 190 -12.43 7.49 12.13
CA THR A 190 -11.49 6.71 12.93
C THR A 190 -10.21 7.54 13.13
N PRO A 191 -10.05 8.23 14.29
CA PRO A 191 -8.92 9.11 14.52
C PRO A 191 -7.59 8.38 14.55
N TYR A 192 -6.54 9.01 14.05
CA TYR A 192 -5.18 8.54 14.22
C TYR A 192 -4.73 8.69 15.66
N ARG A 193 -4.05 7.69 16.18
CA ARG A 193 -3.46 7.79 17.51
C ARG A 193 -2.12 8.52 17.51
N SER A 194 -1.38 8.39 16.41
CA SER A 194 -0.07 9.01 16.17
C SER A 194 0.82 8.98 17.42
N GLU A 195 0.90 7.81 18.08
CA GLU A 195 1.59 7.63 19.37
C GLU A 195 3.08 7.99 19.32
N TYR A 196 3.62 8.15 18.10
CA TYR A 196 4.98 8.64 17.84
C TYR A 196 5.13 10.15 18.07
N ILE A 197 4.05 10.93 18.10
CA ILE A 197 4.10 12.35 18.44
C ILE A 197 4.04 12.52 19.97
N LEU A 198 4.96 13.29 20.52
CA LEU A 198 5.04 13.54 21.96
C LEU A 198 3.72 14.12 22.51
N GLY A 199 3.15 13.45 23.49
CA GLY A 199 1.91 13.89 24.15
C GLY A 199 0.61 13.48 23.45
N SER A 200 0.66 12.84 22.28
CA SER A 200 -0.54 12.40 21.52
C SER A 200 -1.48 11.55 22.34
N LYS A 201 -0.98 10.65 23.18
CA LYS A 201 -1.78 9.77 24.03
C LYS A 201 -2.64 10.53 25.06
N ALA A 202 -2.10 11.60 25.63
CA ALA A 202 -2.81 12.46 26.57
C ALA A 202 -3.85 13.32 25.85
N TYR A 203 -3.49 13.86 24.69
CA TYR A 203 -4.38 14.65 23.84
C TYR A 203 -5.57 13.81 23.36
N TYR A 204 -5.32 12.65 22.74
CA TYR A 204 -6.36 11.74 22.26
C TYR A 204 -7.33 11.29 23.36
N LYS A 205 -6.83 11.04 24.58
CA LYS A 205 -7.68 10.69 25.73
C LYS A 205 -8.48 11.88 26.29
N GLY A 206 -8.11 13.10 25.92
CA GLY A 206 -8.64 14.33 26.50
C GLY A 206 -8.09 14.62 27.90
N ASP A 207 -6.99 13.99 28.28
CA ASP A 207 -6.25 14.29 29.52
C ASP A 207 -5.45 15.60 29.40
N SER A 208 -5.18 16.03 28.15
CA SER A 208 -4.55 17.31 27.81
C SER A 208 -5.33 18.03 26.72
N LYS A 209 -5.49 19.35 26.86
CA LYS A 209 -6.03 20.24 25.83
C LYS A 209 -5.02 20.46 24.70
N VAL A 210 -3.72 20.43 25.01
CA VAL A 210 -2.64 20.69 24.06
C VAL A 210 -1.99 19.41 23.58
N LEU A 211 -1.55 19.41 22.32
CA LEU A 211 -0.69 18.38 21.75
C LEU A 211 0.76 18.84 21.92
N ALA A 212 1.43 18.37 22.96
CA ALA A 212 2.74 18.85 23.38
C ALA A 212 3.85 18.69 22.32
N GLY A 213 3.73 17.70 21.45
CA GLY A 213 4.69 17.44 20.37
C GLY A 213 4.48 18.31 19.14
N VAL A 214 3.46 19.16 19.08
CA VAL A 214 3.22 20.08 17.95
C VAL A 214 3.27 21.51 18.45
N ARG A 215 4.10 22.34 17.81
CA ARG A 215 4.29 23.73 18.17
C ARG A 215 4.16 24.62 16.93
N VAL A 216 3.37 25.68 17.05
CA VAL A 216 3.23 26.75 16.08
C VAL A 216 4.06 27.93 16.57
N LEU A 217 5.24 28.14 15.98
CA LEU A 217 6.19 29.14 16.43
C LEU A 217 5.98 30.51 15.74
N SER A 218 5.45 30.49 14.53
CA SER A 218 4.99 31.66 13.76
C SER A 218 4.08 31.18 12.61
N ASP A 219 3.56 32.09 11.80
CA ASP A 219 2.78 31.72 10.58
C ASP A 219 3.55 30.82 9.61
N ARG A 220 4.89 30.79 9.69
CA ARG A 220 5.77 30.04 8.80
C ARG A 220 6.63 28.98 9.50
N GLU A 221 6.52 28.86 10.80
CA GLU A 221 7.37 27.94 11.54
C GLU A 221 6.52 26.96 12.35
N LEU A 222 6.69 25.67 12.02
CA LEU A 222 6.09 24.53 12.70
C LEU A 222 7.19 23.67 13.33
N ALA A 223 6.96 23.12 14.52
CA ALA A 223 7.84 22.09 15.06
C ALA A 223 7.04 20.85 15.46
N ILE A 224 7.53 19.68 15.08
CA ILE A 224 6.96 18.36 15.42
C ILE A 224 8.01 17.59 16.23
N THR A 225 7.64 17.10 17.39
CA THR A 225 8.50 16.33 18.30
C THR A 225 8.07 14.86 18.32
N LEU A 226 8.98 13.98 17.91
CA LEU A 226 8.82 12.54 17.99
C LEU A 226 9.17 12.03 19.39
N ASP A 227 8.33 11.15 19.94
CA ASP A 227 8.56 10.55 21.25
C ASP A 227 9.67 9.48 21.17
N ARG A 228 10.61 9.54 22.10
CA ARG A 228 11.77 8.63 22.19
C ARG A 228 11.40 7.14 22.21
N SER A 229 10.20 6.79 22.66
CA SER A 229 9.77 5.38 22.71
C SER A 229 9.62 4.76 21.34
N PHE A 230 9.42 5.59 20.31
CA PHE A 230 9.35 5.17 18.91
C PHE A 230 10.71 5.20 18.19
N LEU A 231 11.71 5.88 18.75
CA LEU A 231 13.02 6.02 18.15
C LEU A 231 14.01 4.94 18.62
N PRO A 232 14.98 4.53 17.77
CA PRO A 232 15.05 4.84 16.34
C PRO A 232 13.89 4.20 15.57
N PHE A 233 13.58 4.75 14.40
CA PHE A 233 12.60 4.21 13.48
C PHE A 233 13.19 4.28 12.06
N TYR A 234 13.19 3.17 11.30
CA TYR A 234 13.88 3.12 10.01
C TYR A 234 13.35 4.16 9.01
N TYR A 235 12.03 4.30 8.92
CA TYR A 235 11.37 5.30 8.08
C TYR A 235 10.97 6.55 8.90
N GLU A 236 11.90 7.07 9.70
CA GLU A 236 11.60 8.13 10.69
C GLU A 236 10.92 9.35 10.05
N GLU A 237 11.40 9.82 8.90
CA GLU A 237 10.83 10.98 8.24
C GLU A 237 9.41 10.75 7.75
N GLY A 238 9.06 9.51 7.38
CA GLY A 238 7.68 9.14 7.05
C GLY A 238 6.66 9.35 8.18
N LEU A 239 7.13 9.44 9.44
CA LEU A 239 6.26 9.79 10.58
C LEU A 239 5.84 11.27 10.60
N LEU A 240 6.46 12.09 9.77
CA LEU A 240 6.21 13.54 9.68
C LEU A 240 5.29 13.90 8.51
N LEU A 241 4.75 12.89 7.82
CA LEU A 241 3.78 13.09 6.73
C LEU A 241 2.58 13.88 7.26
N CYS A 242 2.33 15.04 6.68
CA CYS A 242 1.27 15.93 7.13
C CYS A 242 0.83 16.85 5.99
N THR A 243 -0.43 16.74 5.60
CA THR A 243 -1.10 17.56 4.60
C THR A 243 -1.83 18.72 5.28
N PRO A 244 -1.77 19.96 4.80
CA PRO A 244 -2.50 21.08 5.39
C PRO A 244 -4.00 21.00 5.02
N TYR A 245 -4.88 21.21 6.01
CA TYR A 245 -6.33 21.31 5.79
C TYR A 245 -6.85 22.70 6.13
N PRO A 246 -7.82 23.24 5.35
CA PRO A 246 -8.33 24.59 5.52
C PRO A 246 -9.23 24.71 6.76
N ILE A 247 -8.73 25.35 7.82
CA ILE A 247 -9.47 25.60 9.08
C ILE A 247 -10.75 26.37 8.78
N SER A 248 -10.66 27.38 7.90
CA SER A 248 -11.76 28.28 7.53
C SER A 248 -13.00 27.56 6.98
N VAL A 249 -12.84 26.37 6.40
CA VAL A 249 -13.93 25.56 5.84
C VAL A 249 -14.36 24.46 6.80
N ILE A 250 -13.40 23.77 7.40
CA ILE A 250 -13.68 22.60 8.25
C ILE A 250 -14.14 23.01 9.64
N ALA A 251 -13.55 24.05 10.22
CA ALA A 251 -13.87 24.56 11.55
C ALA A 251 -13.90 26.11 11.54
N PRO A 252 -14.88 26.76 10.85
CA PRO A 252 -14.84 28.17 10.52
C PRO A 252 -14.81 29.13 11.72
N ASP A 253 -15.27 28.67 12.90
CA ASP A 253 -15.27 29.48 14.14
C ASP A 253 -14.08 29.14 15.05
N CYS A 254 -13.05 28.50 14.51
CA CYS A 254 -11.88 28.04 15.26
C CYS A 254 -10.58 28.62 14.70
N GLU A 255 -9.57 28.65 15.55
CA GLU A 255 -8.19 28.94 15.23
C GLU A 255 -7.24 28.01 15.96
N VAL A 256 -6.06 27.74 15.40
CA VAL A 256 -5.00 27.03 16.15
C VAL A 256 -4.17 28.05 16.93
N LYS A 257 -4.00 27.77 18.22
CA LYS A 257 -3.13 28.51 19.13
C LYS A 257 -2.04 27.62 19.71
N ASP A 258 -0.99 28.25 20.19
CA ASP A 258 0.09 27.64 20.96
C ASP A 258 0.29 28.44 22.26
N ASP A 259 0.19 27.76 23.41
CA ASP A 259 0.30 28.38 24.72
C ASP A 259 1.71 28.30 25.34
N GLY A 260 2.66 27.74 24.60
CA GLY A 260 4.02 27.47 25.06
C GLY A 260 4.23 26.01 25.48
N ASP A 261 3.19 25.27 25.81
CA ASP A 261 3.23 23.84 26.15
C ASP A 261 2.82 22.94 24.98
N GLY A 262 2.13 23.48 23.95
CA GLY A 262 1.72 22.77 22.74
C GLY A 262 0.63 23.48 21.95
N ALA A 263 0.38 22.98 20.73
CA ALA A 263 -0.71 23.48 19.91
C ALA A 263 -2.08 22.93 20.36
N TYR A 264 -3.13 23.73 20.16
CA TYR A 264 -4.51 23.34 20.41
C TYR A 264 -5.49 24.12 19.53
N ILE A 265 -6.68 23.57 19.32
CA ILE A 265 -7.78 24.25 18.63
C ILE A 265 -8.56 25.09 19.64
N ASP A 266 -8.66 26.41 19.40
CA ASP A 266 -9.46 27.36 20.17
C ASP A 266 -10.70 27.77 19.38
N GLY A 267 -11.84 27.90 20.06
CA GLY A 267 -13.12 28.25 19.44
C GLY A 267 -14.18 27.16 19.60
N ASN A 268 -15.19 27.18 18.72
CA ASN A 268 -16.34 26.27 18.78
C ASN A 268 -16.05 24.95 18.03
N PHE A 269 -15.01 24.23 18.42
CA PHE A 269 -14.64 22.95 17.84
C PHE A 269 -15.48 21.82 18.47
N THR A 270 -16.58 21.46 17.83
CA THR A 270 -17.55 20.48 18.32
C THR A 270 -17.95 19.46 17.26
N ALA A 271 -18.39 18.28 17.70
CA ALA A 271 -18.94 17.26 16.80
C ALA A 271 -20.11 17.80 15.94
N ASP A 272 -20.98 18.68 16.51
CA ASP A 272 -22.09 19.27 15.76
C ASP A 272 -21.61 20.21 14.64
N THR A 273 -20.50 20.93 14.86
CA THR A 273 -19.88 21.76 13.82
C THR A 273 -19.32 20.85 12.73
N LEU A 274 -18.52 19.85 13.08
CA LEU A 274 -17.90 18.94 12.12
C LEU A 274 -18.94 18.09 11.38
N GLN A 275 -20.05 17.71 12.02
CA GLN A 275 -21.17 17.03 11.36
C GLN A 275 -21.73 17.85 10.19
N ARG A 276 -21.84 19.18 10.36
CA ARG A 276 -22.36 20.08 9.32
C ARG A 276 -21.33 20.39 8.25
N THR A 277 -20.09 20.66 8.63
CA THR A 277 -19.06 21.09 7.69
C THR A 277 -18.43 19.92 6.92
N ILE A 278 -18.40 18.73 7.51
CA ILE A 278 -17.75 17.56 6.90
C ILE A 278 -18.77 16.60 6.29
N LEU A 279 -19.89 16.31 6.96
CA LEU A 279 -20.80 15.23 6.59
C LEU A 279 -22.13 15.67 5.97
N ASP A 280 -22.34 16.96 5.73
CA ASP A 280 -23.52 17.42 4.97
C ASP A 280 -23.53 16.74 3.58
N PRO A 281 -24.62 16.10 3.15
CA PRO A 281 -24.64 15.31 1.93
C PRO A 281 -24.47 16.14 0.64
N ASN A 282 -24.71 17.46 0.69
CA ASN A 282 -24.65 18.32 -0.50
C ASN A 282 -23.41 19.23 -0.51
N THR A 283 -22.87 19.57 0.65
CA THR A 283 -21.82 20.58 0.78
C THR A 283 -20.68 20.15 1.70
N GLY A 284 -20.81 18.97 2.36
CA GLY A 284 -19.85 18.51 3.32
C GLY A 284 -18.48 18.20 2.72
N TYR A 285 -17.46 18.64 3.40
CA TYR A 285 -16.07 18.55 2.93
C TYR A 285 -15.60 17.12 2.66
N LYS A 286 -16.26 16.12 3.25
CA LYS A 286 -15.95 14.70 2.99
C LYS A 286 -16.10 14.35 1.51
N THR A 287 -17.21 14.74 0.88
CA THR A 287 -17.53 14.38 -0.52
C THR A 287 -17.40 15.56 -1.48
N HIS A 288 -17.48 16.78 -0.95
CA HIS A 288 -17.42 18.03 -1.73
C HIS A 288 -16.36 18.98 -1.17
N PRO A 289 -15.07 18.60 -1.16
CA PRO A 289 -13.99 19.46 -0.69
C PRO A 289 -13.87 20.70 -1.58
N SER A 290 -14.35 21.85 -1.06
CA SER A 290 -14.48 23.10 -1.82
C SER A 290 -13.20 23.93 -1.89
N VAL A 291 -12.31 23.80 -0.91
CA VAL A 291 -11.02 24.48 -0.82
C VAL A 291 -9.95 23.44 -0.54
N THR A 292 -9.02 23.28 -1.46
CA THR A 292 -8.03 22.19 -1.42
C THR A 292 -6.63 22.70 -1.72
N SER A 293 -5.60 21.91 -1.39
CA SER A 293 -4.19 22.27 -1.52
C SER A 293 -3.48 21.56 -2.68
N GLY A 294 -4.15 20.66 -3.40
CA GLY A 294 -3.53 19.82 -4.42
C GLY A 294 -3.40 20.46 -5.79
N ALA A 295 -2.84 19.72 -6.72
CA ALA A 295 -2.62 20.13 -8.09
C ALA A 295 -3.93 20.34 -8.87
N TYR A 296 -4.99 19.65 -8.48
CA TYR A 296 -6.32 19.75 -9.07
C TYR A 296 -7.37 20.12 -8.04
N MET A 297 -8.48 20.69 -8.52
CA MET A 297 -9.69 20.98 -7.76
C MET A 297 -10.80 20.05 -8.22
N LEU A 298 -11.54 19.45 -7.29
CA LEU A 298 -12.77 18.73 -7.60
C LEU A 298 -13.86 19.73 -8.03
N LYS A 299 -14.40 19.55 -9.23
CA LYS A 299 -15.48 20.39 -9.78
C LYS A 299 -16.85 19.79 -9.56
N SER A 300 -16.96 18.46 -9.73
CA SER A 300 -18.20 17.73 -9.49
C SER A 300 -17.92 16.25 -9.30
N PHE A 301 -18.84 15.58 -8.58
CA PHE A 301 -18.90 14.13 -8.46
C PHE A 301 -20.37 13.71 -8.51
N ASP A 302 -20.72 12.81 -9.44
CA ASP A 302 -22.08 12.35 -9.67
C ASP A 302 -22.38 10.97 -9.04
N GLY A 303 -21.45 10.42 -8.26
CA GLY A 303 -21.51 9.09 -7.70
C GLY A 303 -20.75 8.03 -8.52
N THR A 304 -20.36 8.35 -9.74
CA THR A 304 -19.62 7.43 -10.65
C THR A 304 -18.40 8.10 -11.24
N THR A 305 -18.49 9.36 -11.63
CA THR A 305 -17.44 10.15 -12.28
C THR A 305 -17.14 11.40 -11.47
N ALA A 306 -15.87 11.64 -11.23
CA ALA A 306 -15.34 12.87 -10.64
C ALA A 306 -14.64 13.69 -11.72
N HIS A 307 -14.96 14.98 -11.81
CA HIS A 307 -14.36 15.94 -12.75
C HIS A 307 -13.46 16.91 -12.02
N PHE A 308 -12.31 17.20 -12.63
CA PHE A 308 -11.27 18.03 -12.04
C PHE A 308 -10.78 19.10 -13.02
N GLU A 309 -10.33 20.23 -12.47
CA GLU A 309 -9.59 21.27 -13.18
C GLU A 309 -8.31 21.60 -12.41
N VAL A 310 -7.26 21.97 -13.12
CA VAL A 310 -5.99 22.42 -12.50
C VAL A 310 -6.25 23.53 -11.48
N ASN A 311 -5.63 23.45 -10.35
CA ASN A 311 -5.63 24.49 -9.33
C ASN A 311 -4.73 25.65 -9.77
N PRO A 312 -5.27 26.84 -10.07
CA PRO A 312 -4.48 27.97 -10.59
C PRO A 312 -3.51 28.57 -9.56
N HIS A 313 -3.65 28.21 -8.29
CA HIS A 313 -2.81 28.67 -7.19
C HIS A 313 -1.76 27.62 -6.78
N PHE A 314 -1.75 26.46 -7.44
CA PHE A 314 -0.80 25.39 -7.12
C PHE A 314 0.60 25.74 -7.63
N LYS A 315 1.58 25.74 -6.71
CA LYS A 315 2.96 26.11 -6.99
C LYS A 315 3.66 25.11 -7.92
N GLY A 316 3.48 23.81 -7.67
CA GLY A 316 4.09 22.72 -8.41
C GLY A 316 4.36 21.51 -7.52
N VAL A 317 4.75 20.41 -8.16
CA VAL A 317 5.17 19.16 -7.51
C VAL A 317 6.70 19.08 -7.53
N TRP A 318 7.30 18.62 -6.46
CA TRP A 318 8.75 18.36 -6.43
C TRP A 318 9.15 17.36 -7.52
N LEU A 319 10.11 17.76 -8.35
CA LEU A 319 10.64 16.97 -9.45
C LEU A 319 12.08 16.54 -9.11
N THR A 320 12.29 15.24 -9.03
CA THR A 320 13.63 14.67 -8.72
C THR A 320 14.38 14.20 -9.95
N ASP A 321 13.66 13.97 -11.09
CA ASP A 321 14.21 13.58 -12.38
C ASP A 321 13.51 14.34 -13.51
N GLU A 322 14.26 14.94 -14.44
CA GLU A 322 13.72 15.70 -15.58
C GLU A 322 13.66 14.89 -16.88
N GLU A 323 14.01 13.61 -16.88
CA GLU A 323 14.07 12.80 -18.09
C GLU A 323 12.66 12.60 -18.71
N GLY A 324 12.49 13.10 -19.93
CA GLY A 324 11.25 12.99 -20.71
C GLY A 324 10.18 14.01 -20.35
N VAL A 325 10.36 14.78 -19.28
CA VAL A 325 9.43 15.84 -18.85
C VAL A 325 9.46 17.00 -19.84
N ASN A 326 8.29 17.62 -20.08
CA ASN A 326 8.24 18.83 -20.91
C ASN A 326 9.05 19.97 -20.24
N PRO A 327 10.16 20.42 -20.84
CA PRO A 327 11.06 21.41 -20.21
C PRO A 327 10.38 22.76 -19.98
N ASP A 328 9.32 23.10 -20.71
CA ASP A 328 8.58 24.34 -20.54
C ASP A 328 7.77 24.39 -19.24
N ASN A 329 7.51 23.24 -18.63
CA ASN A 329 6.76 23.10 -17.37
C ASN A 329 7.67 23.00 -16.15
N ILE A 330 8.99 22.91 -16.33
CA ILE A 330 9.95 22.77 -15.23
C ILE A 330 10.29 24.15 -14.66
N VAL A 331 10.09 24.30 -13.36
CA VAL A 331 10.50 25.49 -12.61
C VAL A 331 11.70 25.14 -11.74
N ARG A 332 12.83 25.82 -11.94
CA ARG A 332 14.06 25.64 -11.16
C ARG A 332 14.14 26.69 -10.05
N PHE A 333 14.49 26.28 -8.85
CA PHE A 333 14.63 27.17 -7.71
C PHE A 333 15.81 26.75 -6.81
N THR A 334 16.11 27.56 -5.81
CA THR A 334 17.11 27.25 -4.78
C THR A 334 16.42 27.18 -3.42
N ASP A 335 16.60 26.08 -2.71
CA ASP A 335 16.05 25.91 -1.35
C ASP A 335 16.76 26.82 -0.32
N GLY A 336 16.25 26.85 0.90
CA GLY A 336 16.82 27.68 1.97
C GLY A 336 18.21 27.23 2.45
N ASN A 337 18.69 26.05 2.03
CA ASN A 337 20.01 25.51 2.31
C ASN A 337 21.01 25.80 1.18
N GLY A 338 20.54 26.38 0.07
CA GLY A 338 21.37 26.72 -1.10
C GLY A 338 21.45 25.60 -2.15
N ASN A 339 20.65 24.53 -2.04
CA ASN A 339 20.64 23.45 -3.02
C ASN A 339 19.72 23.81 -4.22
N ALA A 340 20.15 23.42 -5.41
CA ALA A 340 19.33 23.53 -6.61
C ALA A 340 18.21 22.47 -6.57
N GLN A 341 16.99 22.89 -6.83
CA GLN A 341 15.80 22.07 -6.82
C GLN A 341 14.96 22.32 -8.07
N MET A 342 14.06 21.40 -8.38
CA MET A 342 13.12 21.52 -9.49
C MET A 342 11.70 21.21 -9.02
N MET A 343 10.72 21.80 -9.67
CA MET A 343 9.31 21.45 -9.55
C MET A 343 8.63 21.52 -10.92
N ILE A 344 7.53 20.81 -11.07
CA ILE A 344 6.72 20.79 -12.28
C ILE A 344 5.30 21.24 -11.98
N GLN A 345 4.70 21.95 -12.93
CA GLN A 345 3.29 22.30 -12.92
C GLN A 345 2.51 21.37 -13.87
N PRO A 346 1.28 20.92 -13.51
CA PRO A 346 0.47 20.08 -14.37
C PRO A 346 0.19 20.71 -15.73
N SER A 347 0.32 19.94 -16.81
CA SER A 347 0.05 20.39 -18.19
C SER A 347 -1.36 20.07 -18.65
N ILE A 348 -2.02 19.07 -18.07
CA ILE A 348 -3.33 18.58 -18.46
C ILE A 348 -4.37 19.35 -17.65
N GLU A 349 -5.12 20.25 -18.31
CA GLU A 349 -6.00 21.21 -17.64
C GLU A 349 -7.22 20.56 -16.98
N LYS A 350 -7.78 19.50 -17.59
CA LYS A 350 -9.02 18.86 -17.12
C LYS A 350 -8.91 17.34 -17.10
N LEU A 351 -9.41 16.73 -16.02
CA LEU A 351 -9.47 15.30 -15.85
C LEU A 351 -10.90 14.86 -15.51
N ALA A 352 -11.34 13.74 -16.07
CA ALA A 352 -12.48 12.97 -15.59
C ALA A 352 -11.99 11.61 -15.09
N TYR A 353 -12.35 11.23 -13.87
CA TYR A 353 -12.01 9.94 -13.28
C TYR A 353 -13.29 9.14 -13.07
N THR A 354 -13.41 7.98 -13.72
CA THR A 354 -14.66 7.24 -13.79
C THR A 354 -14.49 5.74 -13.57
N PHE A 355 -15.49 5.12 -12.95
CA PHE A 355 -15.55 3.65 -12.85
C PHE A 355 -15.81 3.01 -14.22
N VAL A 356 -15.08 1.93 -14.51
CA VAL A 356 -15.24 1.10 -15.71
C VAL A 356 -15.24 -0.36 -15.31
N SER A 357 -16.25 -1.11 -15.76
CA SER A 357 -16.27 -2.54 -15.51
C SER A 357 -15.09 -3.24 -16.21
N SER A 358 -14.62 -4.35 -15.63
CA SER A 358 -13.51 -5.11 -16.21
C SER A 358 -13.80 -5.63 -17.62
N ASP A 359 -15.09 -5.90 -17.91
CA ASP A 359 -15.54 -6.43 -19.21
C ASP A 359 -15.53 -5.32 -20.29
N ASP A 360 -15.74 -4.07 -19.92
CA ASP A 360 -15.84 -2.93 -20.84
C ASP A 360 -14.51 -2.22 -21.11
N MET A 361 -13.48 -2.46 -20.28
CA MET A 361 -12.21 -1.72 -20.31
C MET A 361 -11.56 -1.70 -21.69
N ALA A 362 -11.39 -2.89 -22.30
CA ALA A 362 -10.69 -3.03 -23.54
C ALA A 362 -11.44 -2.36 -24.70
N ASP A 363 -12.76 -2.37 -24.69
CA ASP A 363 -13.56 -1.74 -25.74
C ASP A 363 -13.56 -0.22 -25.59
N ARG A 364 -13.71 0.28 -24.36
CA ARG A 364 -13.82 1.72 -24.10
C ARG A 364 -12.53 2.50 -24.33
N ILE A 365 -11.36 1.88 -24.14
CA ILE A 365 -10.11 2.55 -24.48
C ILE A 365 -9.84 2.51 -25.99
N LYS A 366 -10.23 1.42 -26.68
CA LYS A 366 -10.09 1.29 -28.13
C LYS A 366 -11.02 2.19 -28.91
N ASP A 367 -12.21 2.49 -28.40
CA ASP A 367 -13.16 3.41 -29.03
C ASP A 367 -12.90 4.89 -28.68
N GLY A 368 -11.93 5.16 -27.80
CA GLY A 368 -11.52 6.50 -27.39
C GLY A 368 -12.47 7.17 -26.40
N SER A 369 -13.44 6.45 -25.82
CA SER A 369 -14.29 7.00 -24.75
C SER A 369 -13.56 7.11 -23.40
N ILE A 370 -12.42 6.40 -23.27
CA ILE A 370 -11.48 6.51 -22.17
C ILE A 370 -10.07 6.68 -22.75
N HIS A 371 -9.25 7.50 -22.12
CA HIS A 371 -7.93 7.84 -22.60
C HIS A 371 -6.80 7.17 -21.82
N LEU A 372 -7.08 6.75 -20.58
CA LEU A 372 -6.18 6.03 -19.69
C LEU A 372 -7.00 5.06 -18.83
N ILE A 373 -6.58 3.83 -18.68
CA ILE A 373 -7.13 2.88 -17.68
C ILE A 373 -6.02 2.46 -16.75
N ASN A 374 -6.21 2.64 -15.44
CA ASN A 374 -5.19 2.31 -14.45
C ASN A 374 -5.45 0.97 -13.75
N LYS A 375 -4.37 0.36 -13.25
CA LYS A 375 -4.39 -0.81 -12.35
C LYS A 375 -5.15 -2.02 -12.91
N VAL A 376 -5.00 -2.31 -14.19
CA VAL A 376 -5.55 -3.51 -14.81
C VAL A 376 -4.77 -4.73 -14.30
N THR A 377 -5.50 -5.76 -13.80
CA THR A 377 -4.91 -6.97 -13.19
C THR A 377 -5.41 -8.27 -13.79
N TYR A 378 -6.41 -8.21 -14.66
CA TYR A 378 -7.01 -9.39 -15.29
C TYR A 378 -6.22 -9.80 -16.52
N GLY A 379 -5.68 -11.01 -16.52
CA GLY A 379 -4.92 -11.55 -17.64
C GLY A 379 -5.62 -11.40 -18.98
N SER A 380 -6.92 -11.70 -19.06
CA SER A 380 -7.69 -11.58 -20.32
C SER A 380 -7.84 -10.13 -20.82
N ALA A 381 -7.91 -9.14 -19.95
CA ALA A 381 -7.95 -7.73 -20.35
C ALA A 381 -6.55 -7.25 -20.79
N ILE A 382 -5.52 -7.67 -20.07
CA ILE A 382 -4.12 -7.40 -20.44
C ILE A 382 -3.82 -8.01 -21.80
N ASP A 383 -4.14 -9.30 -22.03
CA ASP A 383 -3.94 -10.00 -23.30
C ASP A 383 -4.68 -9.31 -24.48
N ALA A 384 -5.86 -8.74 -24.20
CA ALA A 384 -6.63 -8.04 -25.22
C ALA A 384 -6.04 -6.67 -25.63
N LEU A 385 -5.21 -6.05 -24.76
CA LEU A 385 -4.69 -4.69 -24.95
C LEU A 385 -3.20 -4.65 -25.25
N ILE A 386 -2.41 -5.58 -24.74
CA ILE A 386 -0.94 -5.54 -24.80
C ILE A 386 -0.37 -5.54 -26.23
N ASP A 387 -1.07 -6.19 -27.16
CA ASP A 387 -0.69 -6.25 -28.60
C ASP A 387 -1.49 -5.25 -29.46
N SER A 388 -2.25 -4.33 -28.83
CA SER A 388 -3.08 -3.38 -29.55
C SER A 388 -2.27 -2.15 -29.98
N GLU A 389 -2.26 -1.85 -31.29
CA GLU A 389 -1.64 -0.62 -31.81
C GLU A 389 -2.41 0.68 -31.41
N ALA A 390 -3.59 0.54 -30.81
CA ALA A 390 -4.41 1.69 -30.44
C ALA A 390 -4.01 2.31 -29.07
N VAL A 391 -3.19 1.62 -28.27
CA VAL A 391 -2.80 2.04 -26.94
C VAL A 391 -1.33 1.78 -26.68
N GLU A 392 -0.74 2.61 -25.83
CA GLU A 392 0.53 2.32 -25.17
C GLU A 392 0.23 1.78 -23.76
N TYR A 393 1.22 1.21 -23.11
CA TYR A 393 1.08 0.74 -21.73
C TYR A 393 2.38 0.92 -20.95
N ASP A 394 2.22 1.02 -19.63
CA ASP A 394 3.30 0.87 -18.68
C ASP A 394 2.83 -0.09 -17.58
N SER A 395 3.78 -0.72 -16.88
CA SER A 395 3.47 -1.69 -15.85
C SER A 395 4.49 -1.69 -14.73
N TYR A 396 4.03 -2.06 -13.55
CA TYR A 396 4.92 -2.28 -12.41
C TYR A 396 4.45 -3.44 -11.55
N ALA A 397 5.42 -4.14 -10.98
CA ALA A 397 5.12 -5.21 -10.05
C ALA A 397 4.54 -4.66 -8.73
N ARG A 398 3.61 -5.39 -8.17
CA ARG A 398 2.90 -4.99 -6.95
C ARG A 398 3.81 -5.02 -5.73
N VAL A 399 3.71 -4.02 -4.86
CA VAL A 399 4.35 -4.01 -3.52
C VAL A 399 3.59 -4.83 -2.48
N GLY A 400 2.72 -5.73 -2.89
CA GLY A 400 1.85 -6.51 -2.03
C GLY A 400 1.69 -7.94 -2.49
N LEU A 401 0.81 -8.68 -1.83
CA LEU A 401 0.53 -10.08 -2.14
C LEU A 401 -0.93 -10.43 -1.91
N SER A 402 -1.36 -11.52 -2.56
CA SER A 402 -2.59 -12.23 -2.24
C SER A 402 -2.28 -13.43 -1.34
N PHE A 403 -3.17 -13.73 -0.38
CA PHE A 403 -2.90 -14.74 0.64
C PHE A 403 -4.17 -15.36 1.22
N PHE A 404 -4.05 -16.53 1.81
CA PHE A 404 -5.05 -17.11 2.69
C PHE A 404 -4.62 -16.89 4.14
N THR A 405 -5.32 -16.03 4.87
CA THR A 405 -5.07 -15.85 6.32
C THR A 405 -5.79 -16.93 7.12
N PHE A 406 -5.24 -17.27 8.27
CA PHE A 406 -5.82 -18.22 9.21
C PHE A 406 -6.48 -17.52 10.40
N SER A 407 -7.58 -18.11 10.92
CA SER A 407 -8.14 -17.76 12.21
C SER A 407 -7.46 -18.62 13.29
N VAL A 408 -6.20 -18.27 13.65
CA VAL A 408 -5.33 -19.14 14.46
C VAL A 408 -5.86 -19.43 15.86
N GLU A 409 -6.87 -18.73 16.34
CA GLU A 409 -7.61 -19.03 17.57
C GLU A 409 -8.54 -20.24 17.43
N MET A 410 -8.88 -20.66 16.20
CA MET A 410 -9.71 -21.84 15.98
C MET A 410 -8.90 -23.12 16.17
N PRO A 411 -9.48 -24.12 16.90
CA PRO A 411 -8.75 -25.38 17.19
C PRO A 411 -8.26 -26.12 15.95
N THR A 412 -8.94 -25.95 14.82
CA THR A 412 -8.65 -26.57 13.52
C THR A 412 -7.33 -26.09 12.92
N VAL A 413 -7.02 -24.80 13.01
CA VAL A 413 -5.85 -24.16 12.35
C VAL A 413 -4.86 -23.51 13.33
N SER A 414 -5.06 -23.71 14.64
CA SER A 414 -4.17 -23.18 15.68
C SER A 414 -2.75 -23.74 15.60
N GLU A 415 -2.61 -25.00 15.18
CA GLU A 415 -1.30 -25.66 15.10
C GLU A 415 -0.58 -25.34 13.79
N VAL A 416 0.70 -24.94 13.88
CA VAL A 416 1.55 -24.64 12.71
C VAL A 416 1.57 -25.82 11.74
N ALA A 417 1.68 -27.06 12.25
CA ALA A 417 1.74 -28.26 11.42
C ALA A 417 0.49 -28.43 10.52
N VAL A 418 -0.70 -28.02 10.98
CA VAL A 418 -1.93 -28.05 10.17
C VAL A 418 -1.87 -27.01 9.09
N ARG A 419 -1.46 -25.76 9.42
CA ARG A 419 -1.33 -24.68 8.43
C ARG A 419 -0.31 -25.03 7.34
N GLN A 420 0.83 -25.60 7.75
CA GLN A 420 1.83 -26.10 6.79
C GLN A 420 1.29 -27.26 5.94
N ALA A 421 0.52 -28.20 6.52
CA ALA A 421 -0.09 -29.29 5.76
C ALA A 421 -1.08 -28.76 4.72
N ILE A 422 -1.90 -27.75 5.06
CA ILE A 422 -2.80 -27.09 4.11
C ILE A 422 -1.98 -26.46 2.96
N ALA A 423 -0.89 -25.76 3.27
CA ALA A 423 -0.02 -25.14 2.27
C ALA A 423 0.62 -26.20 1.33
N TRP A 424 1.00 -27.36 1.86
CA TRP A 424 1.53 -28.47 1.04
C TRP A 424 0.47 -29.13 0.15
N CYS A 425 -0.81 -28.93 0.41
CA CYS A 425 -1.90 -29.44 -0.45
C CYS A 425 -2.23 -28.51 -1.63
N MET A 426 -1.70 -27.27 -1.66
CA MET A 426 -2.03 -26.27 -2.68
C MET A 426 -1.01 -26.28 -3.81
N ASN A 427 -1.47 -26.35 -5.07
CA ASN A 427 -0.64 -26.10 -6.24
C ASN A 427 -0.59 -24.61 -6.53
N ARG A 428 0.23 -23.85 -5.75
CA ARG A 428 0.27 -22.38 -5.82
C ARG A 428 0.74 -21.85 -7.17
N ASP A 429 1.64 -22.55 -7.85
CA ASP A 429 2.10 -22.19 -9.20
C ASP A 429 0.93 -22.19 -10.18
N GLN A 430 0.15 -23.27 -10.20
CA GLN A 430 -1.03 -23.36 -11.07
C GLN A 430 -2.13 -22.39 -10.64
N MET A 431 -2.33 -22.20 -9.32
CA MET A 431 -3.29 -21.22 -8.80
C MET A 431 -2.94 -19.79 -9.26
N THR A 432 -1.66 -19.43 -9.24
CA THR A 432 -1.18 -18.14 -9.72
C THR A 432 -1.44 -17.97 -11.21
N LYS A 433 -1.13 -19.02 -11.99
CA LYS A 433 -1.34 -19.00 -13.45
C LYS A 433 -2.84 -18.92 -13.80
N ASP A 434 -3.69 -19.67 -13.13
CA ASP A 434 -5.14 -19.67 -13.39
C ASP A 434 -5.81 -18.33 -13.03
N PHE A 435 -5.24 -17.60 -12.05
CA PHE A 435 -5.80 -16.33 -11.59
C PHE A 435 -5.20 -15.11 -12.31
N CYS A 436 -3.87 -15.05 -12.41
CA CYS A 436 -3.15 -13.89 -12.96
C CYS A 436 -2.67 -14.09 -14.40
N GLY A 437 -2.84 -15.27 -15.00
CA GLY A 437 -2.13 -15.58 -16.25
C GLY A 437 -0.61 -15.65 -16.02
N ASP A 438 0.14 -15.09 -16.95
CA ASP A 438 1.61 -15.00 -16.84
C ASP A 438 2.08 -13.70 -16.11
N TYR A 439 1.14 -12.92 -15.55
CA TYR A 439 1.36 -11.62 -14.89
C TYR A 439 1.40 -11.70 -13.36
N GLY A 440 1.74 -12.86 -12.82
CA GLY A 440 1.86 -13.08 -11.38
C GLY A 440 3.04 -13.98 -11.03
N THR A 441 3.66 -13.68 -9.88
CA THR A 441 4.79 -14.42 -9.31
C THR A 441 4.42 -15.00 -7.95
N VAL A 442 4.66 -16.30 -7.74
CA VAL A 442 4.47 -16.94 -6.43
C VAL A 442 5.43 -16.35 -5.41
N VAL A 443 4.90 -15.99 -4.24
CA VAL A 443 5.70 -15.46 -3.12
C VAL A 443 5.68 -16.42 -1.94
N ASN A 444 6.78 -16.48 -1.18
CA ASN A 444 6.97 -17.44 -0.10
C ASN A 444 7.04 -16.78 1.29
N GLY A 445 6.82 -15.47 1.38
CA GLY A 445 6.87 -14.71 2.61
C GLY A 445 5.84 -13.58 2.61
N TYR A 446 5.95 -12.70 3.59
CA TYR A 446 5.08 -11.54 3.76
C TYR A 446 5.69 -10.33 3.06
N TYR A 447 5.70 -10.37 1.74
CA TYR A 447 6.30 -9.34 0.88
C TYR A 447 5.67 -9.32 -0.51
N GLY A 448 5.77 -8.16 -1.18
CA GLY A 448 5.52 -8.01 -2.61
C GLY A 448 6.84 -7.96 -3.39
N ILE A 449 6.82 -8.33 -4.68
CA ILE A 449 8.04 -8.48 -5.49
C ILE A 449 8.65 -7.13 -5.91
N GLN A 450 7.96 -6.00 -5.72
CA GLN A 450 8.52 -4.67 -5.98
C GLN A 450 9.11 -4.01 -4.73
N GLN A 451 9.00 -4.63 -3.55
CA GLN A 451 9.66 -4.08 -2.38
C GLN A 451 11.19 -4.12 -2.55
N TRP A 452 11.87 -3.04 -2.20
CA TRP A 452 13.32 -2.94 -2.35
C TRP A 452 14.08 -4.03 -1.58
N GLU A 453 13.53 -4.47 -0.46
CA GLU A 453 14.07 -5.57 0.34
C GLU A 453 14.09 -6.88 -0.46
N TYR A 454 13.01 -7.16 -1.17
CA TYR A 454 12.92 -8.34 -2.04
C TYR A 454 13.88 -8.21 -3.22
N LEU A 455 13.88 -7.06 -3.90
CA LEU A 455 14.74 -6.82 -5.06
C LEU A 455 16.22 -6.94 -4.68
N MET A 456 16.61 -6.44 -3.50
CA MET A 456 17.98 -6.52 -3.01
C MET A 456 18.33 -7.95 -2.54
N ALA A 457 17.43 -8.65 -1.84
CA ALA A 457 17.65 -10.03 -1.39
C ALA A 457 17.73 -11.04 -2.54
N THR A 458 17.07 -10.75 -3.66
CA THR A 458 17.15 -11.58 -4.89
C THR A 458 18.29 -11.15 -5.84
N GLY A 459 18.93 -10.02 -5.56
CA GLY A 459 19.99 -9.46 -6.41
C GLY A 459 19.47 -8.75 -7.66
N ALA A 460 18.17 -8.45 -7.74
CA ALA A 460 17.57 -7.68 -8.83
C ALA A 460 18.04 -6.22 -8.84
N ILE A 461 18.36 -5.67 -7.65
CA ILE A 461 19.04 -4.38 -7.51
C ILE A 461 20.38 -4.56 -6.77
N GLY A 462 21.31 -3.66 -7.05
CA GLY A 462 22.65 -3.67 -6.45
C GLY A 462 22.64 -3.31 -4.96
N TYR A 463 23.67 -3.74 -4.24
CA TYR A 463 23.87 -3.32 -2.86
C TYR A 463 24.45 -1.91 -2.83
N PRO A 464 24.10 -1.04 -1.86
CA PRO A 464 24.67 0.30 -1.71
C PRO A 464 26.09 0.22 -1.13
N LEU A 465 26.99 -0.45 -1.84
CA LEU A 465 28.36 -0.71 -1.45
C LEU A 465 29.33 -0.25 -2.54
N VAL A 466 30.13 0.75 -2.22
CA VAL A 466 31.05 1.39 -3.17
C VAL A 466 32.50 1.11 -2.77
N LYS A 467 33.36 0.93 -3.77
CA LYS A 467 34.80 0.88 -3.59
C LYS A 467 35.31 2.31 -3.34
N GLY A 468 35.51 2.69 -2.08
CA GLY A 468 36.11 3.98 -1.68
C GLY A 468 37.63 4.06 -1.86
N TYR A 469 38.20 3.19 -2.71
CA TYR A 469 39.61 3.09 -3.01
C TYR A 469 39.84 2.85 -4.49
N ASP A 470 40.89 3.45 -5.04
CA ASP A 470 41.37 3.10 -6.37
C ASP A 470 42.48 2.05 -6.25
N SER A 471 42.46 1.05 -7.12
CA SER A 471 43.46 -0.02 -7.17
C SER A 471 44.82 0.44 -7.66
N GLU A 472 44.97 1.63 -8.26
CA GLU A 472 46.19 2.08 -8.90
C GLU A 472 46.72 3.47 -8.49
N SER A 473 45.93 4.41 -8.03
CA SER A 473 46.51 5.69 -7.54
C SER A 473 45.45 6.74 -7.14
N GLY A 474 44.98 6.80 -5.94
CA GLY A 474 44.48 8.08 -5.51
C GLY A 474 43.04 8.13 -4.99
N PRO A 475 42.47 9.27 -4.73
CA PRO A 475 41.34 9.46 -3.87
C PRO A 475 40.01 9.15 -4.53
N ALA A 476 39.18 8.54 -3.74
CA ALA A 476 37.71 8.45 -3.78
C ALA A 476 37.05 8.09 -5.12
N ALA A 477 36.48 6.91 -5.16
CA ALA A 477 35.43 6.58 -6.12
C ALA A 477 34.36 7.68 -6.14
N GLU A 478 33.94 8.08 -7.31
CA GLU A 478 32.77 8.92 -7.48
C GLU A 478 31.55 8.22 -6.86
N LYS A 479 30.64 9.03 -6.31
CA LYS A 479 29.35 8.54 -5.82
C LYS A 479 28.69 7.74 -6.96
N ASP A 480 28.25 6.52 -6.71
CA ASP A 480 27.43 5.79 -7.66
C ASP A 480 26.07 6.45 -7.72
N GLU A 481 25.86 7.30 -8.73
CA GLU A 481 24.60 8.04 -8.91
C GLU A 481 23.41 7.14 -9.24
N THR A 482 23.66 5.86 -9.52
CA THR A 482 22.56 4.87 -9.80
C THR A 482 21.98 4.25 -8.53
N SER A 483 22.59 4.43 -7.36
CA SER A 483 22.07 3.88 -6.11
C SER A 483 21.20 4.89 -5.38
N SER A 484 19.92 4.55 -5.22
CA SER A 484 18.94 5.29 -4.43
C SER A 484 19.10 5.17 -2.91
N PHE A 485 20.11 4.43 -2.43
CA PHE A 485 20.35 4.21 -1.00
C PHE A 485 21.64 4.85 -0.52
N ALA A 486 21.68 5.21 0.78
CA ALA A 486 22.90 5.68 1.43
C ALA A 486 24.08 4.71 1.23
N GLN A 487 25.12 5.16 0.54
CA GLN A 487 26.22 4.32 0.09
C GLN A 487 27.24 4.07 1.21
N ARG A 488 27.71 2.82 1.31
CA ARG A 488 28.81 2.45 2.20
C ARG A 488 30.11 2.28 1.42
N TYR A 489 31.14 3.02 1.78
CA TYR A 489 32.43 3.01 1.14
C TYR A 489 33.41 2.05 1.82
N ALA A 490 33.89 1.06 1.07
CA ALA A 490 34.95 0.17 1.53
C ALA A 490 36.32 0.84 1.34
N ARG A 491 37.19 0.70 2.32
CA ARG A 491 38.53 1.33 2.33
C ARG A 491 39.58 0.56 1.55
N ASN A 492 39.35 -0.68 1.24
CA ASN A 492 40.21 -1.58 0.46
C ASN A 492 39.44 -2.78 -0.06
N GLU A 493 40.04 -3.55 -0.98
CA GLU A 493 39.41 -4.70 -1.62
C GLU A 493 39.04 -5.82 -0.65
N ALA A 494 39.84 -6.06 0.37
CA ALA A 494 39.51 -7.09 1.38
C ALA A 494 38.26 -6.68 2.20
N GLU A 495 38.12 -5.42 2.52
CA GLU A 495 36.93 -4.87 3.19
C GLU A 495 35.72 -4.94 2.26
N TYR A 496 35.84 -4.52 1.01
CA TYR A 496 34.78 -4.61 0.00
C TYR A 496 34.28 -6.05 -0.13
N ASN A 497 35.16 -6.99 -0.38
CA ASN A 497 34.79 -8.41 -0.56
C ASN A 497 34.14 -8.99 0.72
N ARG A 498 34.64 -8.60 1.88
CA ARG A 498 34.03 -9.03 3.16
C ARG A 498 32.62 -8.48 3.32
N MET A 499 32.40 -7.20 3.01
CA MET A 499 31.10 -6.55 3.07
C MET A 499 30.17 -7.16 2.02
N LEU A 500 30.61 -7.29 0.78
CA LEU A 500 29.85 -7.89 -0.31
C LEU A 500 29.37 -9.31 0.03
N ASN A 501 30.24 -10.14 0.63
CA ASN A 501 29.87 -11.50 1.04
C ASN A 501 28.81 -11.48 2.15
N LYS A 502 28.82 -10.50 3.06
CA LYS A 502 27.76 -10.34 4.05
C LYS A 502 26.42 -9.96 3.41
N TRP A 503 26.41 -9.03 2.45
CA TRP A 503 25.23 -8.68 1.71
C TRP A 503 24.66 -9.87 0.93
N ARG A 504 25.50 -10.60 0.21
CA ARG A 504 25.10 -11.78 -0.56
C ARG A 504 24.58 -12.94 0.28
N SER A 505 24.79 -12.93 1.57
CA SER A 505 24.20 -13.92 2.47
C SER A 505 22.77 -13.58 2.92
N LEU A 506 22.29 -12.39 2.61
CA LEU A 506 20.93 -11.94 2.91
C LEU A 506 20.00 -12.32 1.75
N THR A 507 19.63 -13.60 1.67
CA THR A 507 18.78 -14.15 0.60
C THR A 507 17.49 -14.73 1.18
N LEU A 508 16.55 -15.05 0.31
CA LEU A 508 15.31 -15.77 0.63
C LEU A 508 15.39 -17.27 0.29
N ASP A 509 16.57 -17.78 -0.07
CA ASP A 509 16.77 -19.16 -0.50
C ASP A 509 16.45 -20.19 0.60
N GLY A 510 16.46 -19.76 1.88
CA GLY A 510 16.10 -20.58 3.03
C GLY A 510 14.60 -20.80 3.21
N LEU A 511 13.75 -20.03 2.55
CA LEU A 511 12.31 -20.13 2.71
C LEU A 511 11.79 -21.47 2.17
N THR A 512 10.90 -22.10 2.94
CA THR A 512 10.18 -23.28 2.47
C THR A 512 9.24 -22.89 1.32
N VAL A 513 9.45 -23.49 0.16
CA VAL A 513 8.52 -23.39 -0.98
C VAL A 513 7.44 -24.46 -0.78
N TYR A 514 6.31 -24.03 -0.22
CA TYR A 514 5.15 -24.91 -0.04
C TYR A 514 4.45 -25.15 -1.40
N GLY A 515 4.03 -26.37 -1.66
CA GLY A 515 3.17 -26.66 -2.82
C GLY A 515 3.13 -28.14 -3.20
N ASN A 516 1.94 -28.63 -3.48
CA ASN A 516 1.58 -29.88 -4.15
C ASN A 516 2.31 -31.17 -3.67
N ASP A 517 2.49 -31.31 -2.35
CA ASP A 517 3.11 -32.50 -1.72
C ASP A 517 2.18 -33.11 -0.66
N VAL A 518 1.21 -33.89 -1.11
CA VAL A 518 0.21 -34.58 -0.28
C VAL A 518 0.87 -35.55 0.71
N GLU A 519 1.98 -36.18 0.35
CA GLU A 519 2.68 -37.10 1.24
C GLU A 519 3.30 -36.37 2.43
N LYS A 520 3.92 -35.21 2.17
CA LYS A 520 4.50 -34.36 3.22
C LYS A 520 3.43 -33.79 4.13
N ALA A 521 2.29 -33.37 3.57
CA ALA A 521 1.13 -32.92 4.34
C ALA A 521 0.61 -34.03 5.27
N ASN A 522 0.42 -35.24 4.79
CA ASN A 522 -0.01 -36.39 5.60
C ASN A 522 0.97 -36.66 6.73
N LYS A 523 2.28 -36.66 6.47
CA LYS A 523 3.32 -36.87 7.49
C LYS A 523 3.29 -35.78 8.59
N LEU A 524 3.03 -34.55 8.24
CA LEU A 524 2.89 -33.45 9.20
C LEU A 524 1.68 -33.67 10.11
N LEU A 525 0.52 -33.99 9.52
CA LEU A 525 -0.71 -34.26 10.27
C LEU A 525 -0.57 -35.46 11.20
N ASP A 526 0.07 -36.54 10.75
CA ASP A 526 0.34 -37.74 11.59
C ASP A 526 1.23 -37.39 12.78
N ARG A 527 2.31 -36.64 12.56
CA ARG A 527 3.24 -36.19 13.63
C ARG A 527 2.57 -35.26 14.61
N ALA A 528 1.65 -34.42 14.13
CA ALA A 528 0.88 -33.49 14.94
C ALA A 528 -0.28 -34.18 15.70
N GLY A 529 -0.51 -35.50 15.48
CA GLY A 529 -1.51 -36.30 16.21
C GLY A 529 -2.93 -36.20 15.63
N TRP A 530 -3.09 -35.71 14.42
CA TRP A 530 -4.36 -35.71 13.67
C TRP A 530 -4.60 -37.09 13.02
N THR A 531 -4.75 -38.10 13.87
CA THR A 531 -4.72 -39.53 13.47
C THR A 531 -6.04 -40.26 13.70
N LEU A 532 -7.07 -39.55 14.14
CA LEU A 532 -8.40 -40.12 14.39
C LEU A 532 -9.37 -39.77 13.24
N ASN A 533 -10.44 -40.54 13.13
CA ASN A 533 -11.62 -40.20 12.28
C ASN A 533 -12.78 -39.67 13.15
N ARG A 534 -13.92 -39.31 12.55
CA ARG A 534 -15.11 -38.75 13.24
C ARG A 534 -15.65 -39.69 14.36
N ASN A 535 -15.33 -40.98 14.29
CA ASN A 535 -15.74 -41.96 15.32
C ASN A 535 -14.70 -42.14 16.43
N GLY A 536 -13.63 -41.33 16.43
CA GLY A 536 -12.52 -41.46 17.40
C GLY A 536 -11.65 -42.68 17.18
N LYS A 537 -11.79 -43.39 16.05
CA LYS A 537 -10.93 -44.50 15.64
C LYS A 537 -9.77 -43.98 14.80
N ARG A 538 -8.77 -44.83 14.54
CA ARG A 538 -7.62 -44.48 13.69
C ARG A 538 -8.12 -44.11 12.28
N PHE A 539 -7.67 -42.96 11.80
CA PHE A 539 -7.93 -42.47 10.44
C PHE A 539 -7.28 -43.38 9.39
N ARG A 540 -7.98 -43.65 8.30
CA ARG A 540 -7.51 -44.42 7.15
C ARG A 540 -7.73 -43.61 5.86
N ALA A 541 -6.63 -43.24 5.21
CA ALA A 541 -6.70 -42.53 3.95
C ALA A 541 -7.45 -43.33 2.87
N GLY A 542 -8.35 -42.73 2.16
CA GLY A 542 -9.20 -43.33 1.14
C GLY A 542 -10.43 -44.08 1.66
N GLU A 543 -10.56 -44.31 3.00
CA GLU A 543 -11.74 -44.92 3.64
C GLU A 543 -12.53 -43.87 4.46
N ASP A 544 -11.80 -43.03 5.23
CA ASP A 544 -12.36 -42.01 6.10
C ASP A 544 -12.35 -40.64 5.37
N ASP A 545 -13.37 -39.83 5.62
CA ASP A 545 -13.57 -38.52 4.98
C ASP A 545 -12.70 -37.40 5.61
N VAL A 546 -12.49 -37.47 6.95
CA VAL A 546 -11.82 -36.38 7.66
C VAL A 546 -10.99 -36.85 8.83
N ARG A 547 -9.83 -36.19 8.99
CA ARG A 547 -8.97 -36.38 10.16
C ARG A 547 -9.52 -35.62 11.37
N CYS A 548 -9.38 -36.23 12.53
CA CYS A 548 -9.75 -35.65 13.81
C CYS A 548 -8.60 -35.80 14.82
N LYS A 549 -8.64 -34.93 15.84
CA LYS A 549 -7.77 -34.93 17.00
C LYS A 549 -8.54 -34.57 18.27
N LYS A 550 -8.19 -35.16 19.40
CA LYS A 550 -8.74 -34.69 20.69
C LYS A 550 -7.99 -33.44 21.16
N VAL A 551 -8.67 -32.32 21.22
CA VAL A 551 -8.17 -31.04 21.70
C VAL A 551 -8.95 -30.67 22.95
N LYS A 552 -8.28 -30.52 24.08
CA LYS A 552 -8.92 -30.24 25.40
C LYS A 552 -10.07 -31.20 25.75
N GLY A 553 -10.00 -32.43 25.26
CA GLY A 553 -11.00 -33.48 25.53
C GLY A 553 -12.09 -33.63 24.48
N GLU A 554 -12.29 -32.65 23.62
CA GLU A 554 -13.24 -32.65 22.52
C GLU A 554 -12.60 -33.19 21.24
N LEU A 555 -13.41 -33.90 20.43
CA LEU A 555 -12.97 -34.41 19.13
C LEU A 555 -13.16 -33.34 18.07
N VAL A 556 -12.07 -32.72 17.64
CA VAL A 556 -12.03 -31.70 16.59
C VAL A 556 -11.75 -32.36 15.25
N ALA A 557 -12.52 -32.05 14.23
CA ALA A 557 -12.33 -32.49 12.85
C ALA A 557 -11.71 -31.39 11.98
N LEU A 558 -10.86 -31.77 11.02
CA LEU A 558 -10.33 -30.86 9.99
C LEU A 558 -11.40 -30.60 8.91
N ASP A 559 -12.52 -30.02 9.31
CA ASP A 559 -13.64 -29.62 8.46
C ASP A 559 -13.63 -28.08 8.39
N LEU A 560 -12.91 -27.54 7.39
CA LEU A 560 -12.52 -26.16 7.30
C LEU A 560 -13.45 -25.33 6.42
N LYS A 561 -13.53 -24.05 6.72
CA LYS A 561 -14.26 -23.06 5.92
C LYS A 561 -13.30 -21.97 5.44
N LEU A 562 -13.31 -21.69 4.14
CA LEU A 562 -12.60 -20.58 3.52
C LEU A 562 -13.61 -19.53 3.04
N MET A 563 -13.57 -18.34 3.66
CA MET A 563 -14.35 -17.18 3.23
C MET A 563 -13.63 -16.43 2.13
N TYR A 564 -14.37 -15.99 1.14
CA TYR A 564 -13.87 -15.19 0.02
C TYR A 564 -14.95 -14.21 -0.47
N LEU A 565 -14.54 -13.18 -1.21
CA LEU A 565 -15.48 -12.20 -1.78
C LEU A 565 -16.35 -12.87 -2.84
N GLU A 566 -17.68 -12.73 -2.73
CA GLU A 566 -18.64 -13.24 -3.69
C GLU A 566 -18.31 -12.75 -5.11
N GLY A 567 -18.38 -13.66 -6.09
CA GLY A 567 -17.99 -13.38 -7.47
C GLY A 567 -16.48 -13.44 -7.76
N ASN A 568 -15.62 -13.61 -6.74
CA ASN A 568 -14.18 -13.74 -6.97
C ASN A 568 -13.82 -15.14 -7.50
N ARG A 569 -13.07 -15.19 -8.60
CA ARG A 569 -12.62 -16.41 -9.28
C ARG A 569 -11.66 -17.29 -8.43
N ILE A 570 -11.21 -16.82 -7.28
CA ILE A 570 -10.36 -17.61 -6.38
C ILE A 570 -11.04 -18.94 -5.95
N ALA A 571 -12.37 -18.94 -5.87
CA ALA A 571 -13.11 -20.16 -5.53
C ALA A 571 -12.92 -21.28 -6.54
N GLU A 572 -12.97 -20.96 -7.83
CA GLU A 572 -12.71 -21.89 -8.94
C GLU A 572 -11.27 -22.39 -8.91
N THR A 573 -10.34 -21.47 -8.69
CA THR A 573 -8.89 -21.74 -8.59
C THR A 573 -8.57 -22.68 -7.43
N VAL A 574 -9.17 -22.43 -6.25
CA VAL A 574 -9.02 -23.32 -5.06
C VAL A 574 -9.63 -24.67 -5.32
N GLN A 575 -10.83 -24.71 -5.92
CA GLN A 575 -11.52 -25.96 -6.25
C GLN A 575 -10.67 -26.85 -7.17
N ALA A 576 -10.04 -26.26 -8.17
CA ALA A 576 -9.22 -26.98 -9.15
C ALA A 576 -7.86 -27.44 -8.60
N ASN A 577 -7.23 -26.64 -7.72
CA ASN A 577 -5.82 -26.79 -7.38
C ASN A 577 -5.52 -27.18 -5.92
N ALA A 578 -6.56 -27.28 -5.05
CA ALA A 578 -6.35 -27.57 -3.62
C ALA A 578 -7.32 -28.60 -3.05
N VAL A 579 -8.60 -28.59 -3.44
CA VAL A 579 -9.66 -29.35 -2.75
C VAL A 579 -9.41 -30.85 -2.77
N ASP A 580 -9.03 -31.44 -3.88
CA ASP A 580 -8.76 -32.89 -3.99
C ASP A 580 -7.53 -33.31 -3.18
N ASN A 581 -6.48 -32.49 -3.16
CA ASN A 581 -5.28 -32.72 -2.36
C ASN A 581 -5.58 -32.65 -0.85
N LEU A 582 -6.37 -31.65 -0.44
CA LEU A 582 -6.83 -31.52 0.95
C LEU A 582 -7.64 -32.75 1.37
N LYS A 583 -8.59 -33.17 0.53
CA LYS A 583 -9.39 -34.37 0.77
C LYS A 583 -8.53 -35.64 0.88
N ALA A 584 -7.51 -35.78 0.04
CA ALA A 584 -6.56 -36.88 0.10
C ALA A 584 -5.76 -36.88 1.43
N CYS A 585 -5.63 -35.75 2.08
CA CYS A 585 -5.06 -35.60 3.41
C CYS A 585 -6.08 -35.74 4.56
N GLY A 586 -7.35 -35.99 4.28
CA GLY A 586 -8.43 -35.99 5.27
C GLY A 586 -8.76 -34.60 5.82
N ILE A 587 -8.60 -33.56 5.00
CA ILE A 587 -9.03 -32.20 5.26
C ILE A 587 -10.21 -31.89 4.34
N LEU A 588 -11.36 -31.57 4.90
CA LEU A 588 -12.50 -31.05 4.13
C LEU A 588 -12.42 -29.53 4.08
N LEU A 589 -12.78 -28.95 2.94
CA LEU A 589 -12.82 -27.51 2.74
C LEU A 589 -14.14 -27.09 2.13
N THR A 590 -14.85 -26.20 2.80
CA THR A 590 -16.07 -25.55 2.31
C THR A 590 -15.74 -24.11 1.93
N LEU A 591 -16.06 -23.71 0.70
CA LEU A 591 -15.92 -22.35 0.20
C LEU A 591 -17.17 -21.53 0.58
N VAL A 592 -16.96 -20.39 1.25
CA VAL A 592 -18.02 -19.54 1.79
C VAL A 592 -17.96 -18.18 1.12
N PRO A 593 -18.83 -17.89 0.13
CA PRO A 593 -18.91 -16.56 -0.43
C PRO A 593 -19.45 -15.57 0.60
N ALA A 594 -18.94 -14.35 0.59
CA ALA A 594 -19.35 -13.28 1.50
C ALA A 594 -19.34 -11.93 0.78
N SER A 595 -20.18 -11.01 1.23
CA SER A 595 -20.07 -9.61 0.82
C SER A 595 -18.74 -8.98 1.31
N ALA A 596 -18.34 -7.87 0.72
CA ALA A 596 -17.12 -7.16 1.13
C ALA A 596 -17.18 -6.74 2.62
N ASP A 597 -18.35 -6.29 3.09
CA ASP A 597 -18.56 -5.87 4.47
C ASP A 597 -18.46 -7.05 5.45
N GLU A 598 -19.04 -8.20 5.14
CA GLU A 598 -18.95 -9.42 5.96
C GLU A 598 -17.50 -9.93 6.02
N LEU A 599 -16.83 -9.99 4.88
CA LEU A 599 -15.46 -10.47 4.77
C LEU A 599 -14.51 -9.59 5.59
N LEU A 600 -14.59 -8.27 5.43
CA LEU A 600 -13.74 -7.32 6.14
C LEU A 600 -14.07 -7.24 7.63
N SER A 601 -15.36 -7.22 7.99
CA SER A 601 -15.79 -7.25 9.39
C SER A 601 -15.30 -8.50 10.10
N SER A 602 -15.30 -9.65 9.42
CA SER A 602 -14.70 -10.90 9.93
C SER A 602 -13.18 -10.78 10.04
N TYR A 603 -12.51 -10.29 9.00
CA TYR A 603 -11.05 -10.16 9.00
C TYR A 603 -10.54 -9.20 10.09
N TYR A 604 -11.16 -8.04 10.25
CA TYR A 604 -10.82 -7.07 11.28
C TYR A 604 -11.41 -7.38 12.67
N ARG A 605 -12.07 -8.54 12.83
CA ARG A 605 -12.65 -8.97 14.12
C ARG A 605 -13.68 -8.00 14.69
N GLN A 606 -14.37 -7.29 13.82
CA GLN A 606 -15.53 -6.48 14.18
C GLN A 606 -16.73 -7.38 14.49
N THR A 607 -16.78 -8.53 13.84
CA THR A 607 -17.71 -9.62 14.12
C THR A 607 -16.97 -10.86 14.61
N GLU A 608 -17.68 -11.83 15.18
CA GLU A 608 -17.10 -13.12 15.56
C GLU A 608 -16.69 -13.89 14.30
N ARG A 609 -15.48 -14.44 14.28
CA ARG A 609 -15.00 -15.29 13.19
C ARG A 609 -15.64 -16.66 13.25
N THR A 610 -16.25 -17.05 12.14
CA THR A 610 -16.91 -18.35 11.96
C THR A 610 -16.23 -19.21 10.90
N THR A 611 -15.16 -18.72 10.30
CA THR A 611 -14.40 -19.40 9.23
C THR A 611 -12.94 -19.55 9.64
N ASP A 612 -12.34 -20.67 9.21
CA ASP A 612 -10.95 -21.02 9.53
C ASP A 612 -9.95 -20.22 8.72
N MET A 613 -10.34 -19.85 7.50
CA MET A 613 -9.50 -19.15 6.54
C MET A 613 -10.30 -18.05 5.85
N ILE A 614 -9.57 -16.99 5.43
CA ILE A 614 -10.12 -15.90 4.61
C ILE A 614 -9.13 -15.61 3.47
N PHE A 615 -9.64 -15.49 2.23
CA PHE A 615 -8.84 -15.02 1.09
C PHE A 615 -8.84 -13.50 1.04
N LEU A 616 -7.64 -12.92 0.95
CA LEU A 616 -7.43 -11.49 0.85
C LEU A 616 -6.20 -11.16 0.00
N ALA A 617 -6.09 -9.89 -0.30
CA ALA A 617 -4.92 -9.29 -0.90
C ALA A 617 -4.52 -8.03 -0.10
N THR A 618 -3.23 -7.70 -0.08
CA THR A 618 -2.70 -6.50 0.57
C THR A 618 -1.69 -5.80 -0.31
N ASN A 619 -1.61 -4.48 -0.22
CA ASN A 619 -0.44 -3.71 -0.62
C ASN A 619 0.28 -3.22 0.64
N PHE A 620 1.58 -3.18 0.59
CA PHE A 620 2.37 -2.59 1.66
C PHE A 620 2.55 -1.10 1.39
N HIS A 621 2.54 -0.31 2.46
CA HIS A 621 2.99 1.06 2.39
C HIS A 621 4.50 1.11 2.21
N THR A 622 4.99 2.23 1.75
CA THR A 622 6.42 2.55 1.74
C THR A 622 7.03 2.40 3.14
N VAL A 623 6.32 2.87 4.17
CA VAL A 623 6.65 2.53 5.57
C VAL A 623 6.19 1.11 5.87
N TYR A 624 7.04 0.13 5.57
CA TYR A 624 6.77 -1.26 5.88
C TYR A 624 7.04 -1.55 7.36
N ASP A 625 5.96 -1.63 8.15
CA ASP A 625 6.05 -1.87 9.59
C ASP A 625 5.19 -3.06 10.05
N PRO A 626 5.70 -4.29 9.91
CA PRO A 626 4.96 -5.49 10.33
C PRO A 626 4.76 -5.59 11.86
N ALA A 627 5.45 -4.77 12.67
CA ALA A 627 5.24 -4.77 14.12
C ALA A 627 3.85 -4.28 14.53
N VAL A 628 3.16 -3.54 13.69
CA VAL A 628 1.74 -3.21 13.88
C VAL A 628 0.86 -4.42 13.63
N THR A 629 1.01 -5.06 12.45
CA THR A 629 0.19 -6.20 12.02
C THR A 629 0.32 -7.41 12.94
N PHE A 630 1.51 -7.62 13.53
CA PHE A 630 1.77 -8.76 14.41
C PHE A 630 1.87 -8.36 15.88
N SER A 631 1.29 -7.23 16.29
CA SER A 631 1.41 -6.68 17.63
C SER A 631 0.92 -7.64 18.72
N LEU A 632 1.76 -7.80 19.75
CA LEU A 632 1.46 -8.51 21.00
C LEU A 632 1.66 -7.59 22.22
N GLU A 633 1.68 -6.27 22.02
CA GLU A 633 2.00 -5.29 23.06
C GLU A 633 0.97 -5.35 24.21
N SER A 634 -0.31 -5.49 23.86
CA SER A 634 -1.37 -5.76 24.83
C SER A 634 -2.42 -6.71 24.24
N ALA A 635 -3.28 -7.26 25.10
CA ALA A 635 -4.42 -8.06 24.63
C ALA A 635 -5.40 -7.22 23.78
N SER A 636 -5.52 -5.92 24.06
CA SER A 636 -6.30 -4.98 23.27
C SER A 636 -5.68 -4.77 21.90
N ASP A 637 -4.37 -4.53 21.83
CA ASP A 637 -3.66 -4.28 20.57
C ASP A 637 -3.64 -5.53 19.70
N ARG A 638 -3.38 -6.70 20.28
CA ARG A 638 -3.50 -7.97 19.58
C ARG A 638 -4.87 -8.15 18.94
N LYS A 639 -5.95 -7.82 19.66
CA LYS A 639 -7.31 -7.92 19.14
C LYS A 639 -7.60 -6.90 18.05
N GLN A 640 -7.06 -5.71 18.19
CA GLN A 640 -7.33 -4.58 17.30
C GLN A 640 -6.50 -4.63 16.02
N TRP A 641 -5.22 -4.95 16.12
CA TRP A 641 -4.24 -4.78 15.06
C TRP A 641 -3.74 -6.09 14.43
N ASN A 642 -3.68 -7.15 15.23
CA ASN A 642 -3.24 -8.46 14.76
C ASN A 642 -4.42 -9.23 14.17
N SER A 643 -4.79 -8.89 12.95
CA SER A 643 -5.94 -9.50 12.27
C SER A 643 -5.80 -11.01 12.09
N MET A 644 -4.58 -11.53 11.94
CA MET A 644 -4.28 -12.97 11.90
C MET A 644 -4.34 -13.62 13.28
N TYR A 645 -4.35 -12.82 14.34
CA TYR A 645 -4.39 -13.22 15.75
C TYR A 645 -3.27 -14.16 16.18
N THR A 646 -2.14 -14.11 15.48
CA THR A 646 -0.97 -14.89 15.86
C THR A 646 -0.47 -14.51 17.26
N ASP A 647 0.11 -15.45 17.98
CA ASP A 647 0.72 -15.26 19.31
C ASP A 647 2.21 -15.57 19.31
N ASP A 648 2.83 -15.60 18.14
CA ASP A 648 4.25 -15.87 18.01
C ASP A 648 5.10 -14.69 18.46
N LYS A 649 5.66 -14.81 19.67
CA LYS A 649 6.48 -13.76 20.28
C LYS A 649 7.77 -13.49 19.51
N GLN A 650 8.33 -14.51 18.86
CA GLN A 650 9.55 -14.37 18.08
C GLN A 650 9.28 -13.57 16.81
N LEU A 651 8.19 -13.87 16.10
CA LEU A 651 7.78 -13.11 14.92
C LEU A 651 7.57 -11.63 15.25
N TYR A 652 6.85 -11.34 16.34
CA TYR A 652 6.64 -9.96 16.81
C TYR A 652 7.94 -9.27 17.18
N GLN A 653 8.86 -9.96 17.90
CA GLN A 653 10.16 -9.39 18.26
C GLN A 653 11.02 -9.09 17.03
N LEU A 654 10.99 -9.93 15.99
CA LEU A 654 11.70 -9.69 14.74
C LEU A 654 11.13 -8.48 14.00
N ALA A 655 9.79 -8.33 13.98
CA ALA A 655 9.14 -7.13 13.44
C ALA A 655 9.53 -5.85 14.19
N LEU A 656 9.56 -5.89 15.53
CA LEU A 656 10.06 -4.78 16.35
C LEU A 656 11.54 -4.45 16.08
N ASN A 657 12.36 -5.46 15.85
CA ASN A 657 13.77 -5.25 15.51
C ASN A 657 13.92 -4.52 14.18
N MET A 658 13.08 -4.83 13.18
CA MET A 658 13.04 -4.10 11.90
C MET A 658 12.70 -2.64 12.13
N ARG A 659 11.57 -2.35 12.80
CA ARG A 659 11.12 -1.01 13.14
C ARG A 659 12.24 -0.18 13.78
N LYS A 660 12.92 -0.74 14.78
CA LYS A 660 13.98 -0.08 15.54
C LYS A 660 15.36 -0.21 14.88
N THR A 661 15.43 -0.02 13.60
CA THR A 661 16.68 0.17 12.86
C THR A 661 16.89 1.67 12.67
N GLU A 662 18.14 2.13 12.77
CA GLU A 662 18.51 3.52 12.46
C GLU A 662 18.21 3.82 10.99
N THR A 663 17.71 5.01 10.70
CA THR A 663 17.48 5.50 9.35
C THR A 663 18.76 5.40 8.51
N GLY A 664 18.66 4.92 7.28
CA GLY A 664 19.80 4.71 6.39
C GLY A 664 20.67 3.49 6.70
N ASP A 665 20.38 2.71 7.76
CA ASP A 665 21.09 1.44 8.01
C ASP A 665 20.47 0.28 7.21
N VAL A 666 20.53 0.40 5.89
CA VAL A 666 19.95 -0.53 4.90
C VAL A 666 20.37 -1.98 5.16
N TYR A 667 21.68 -2.20 5.50
CA TYR A 667 22.17 -3.57 5.76
C TYR A 667 21.46 -4.23 6.95
N ASN A 668 21.38 -3.55 8.08
CA ASN A 668 20.74 -4.12 9.26
C ASN A 668 19.22 -4.23 9.10
N TYR A 669 18.59 -3.31 8.35
CA TYR A 669 17.18 -3.41 8.04
C TYR A 669 16.90 -4.64 7.17
N LEU A 670 17.60 -4.81 6.04
CA LEU A 670 17.49 -5.97 5.16
C LEU A 670 17.74 -7.29 5.90
N ARG A 671 18.79 -7.36 6.75
CA ARG A 671 19.08 -8.53 7.55
C ARG A 671 17.91 -8.88 8.50
N ARG A 672 17.35 -7.89 9.17
CA ARG A 672 16.22 -8.08 10.07
C ARG A 672 14.94 -8.46 9.30
N TRP A 673 14.79 -7.91 8.10
CA TRP A 673 13.69 -8.28 7.21
C TRP A 673 13.80 -9.75 6.75
N THR A 674 14.98 -10.23 6.35
CA THR A 674 15.16 -11.64 5.99
C THR A 674 14.89 -12.56 7.18
N GLU A 675 15.39 -12.24 8.38
CA GLU A 675 15.10 -12.98 9.61
C GLU A 675 13.58 -13.03 9.94
N PHE A 676 12.87 -11.93 9.68
CA PHE A 676 11.41 -11.86 9.84
C PHE A 676 10.70 -12.77 8.81
N GLN A 677 11.13 -12.73 7.53
CA GLN A 677 10.54 -13.57 6.48
C GLN A 677 10.74 -15.07 6.77
N ASP A 678 11.92 -15.47 7.24
CA ASP A 678 12.20 -16.86 7.65
C ASP A 678 11.22 -17.32 8.74
N ARG A 679 11.01 -16.49 9.76
CA ARG A 679 10.08 -16.85 10.85
C ARG A 679 8.63 -16.84 10.39
N TYR A 680 8.24 -15.88 9.55
CA TYR A 680 6.89 -15.84 8.97
C TYR A 680 6.59 -17.11 8.17
N ASN A 681 7.52 -17.52 7.31
CA ASN A 681 7.41 -18.73 6.49
C ASN A 681 7.35 -20.00 7.35
N GLU A 682 8.08 -20.04 8.48
CA GLU A 682 8.05 -21.17 9.43
C GLU A 682 6.70 -21.28 10.16
N VAL A 683 6.19 -20.18 10.74
CA VAL A 683 4.96 -20.20 11.54
C VAL A 683 3.69 -20.07 10.73
N LEU A 684 3.80 -19.55 9.51
CA LEU A 684 2.76 -19.49 8.49
C LEU A 684 1.44 -18.96 9.04
N PRO A 685 1.36 -17.71 9.51
CA PRO A 685 0.11 -17.11 9.99
C PRO A 685 -0.90 -16.90 8.85
N ALA A 686 -0.40 -16.82 7.63
CA ALA A 686 -1.16 -16.90 6.38
C ALA A 686 -0.33 -17.64 5.33
N ILE A 687 -0.98 -18.23 4.33
CA ILE A 687 -0.32 -18.82 3.16
C ILE A 687 -0.18 -17.71 2.12
N PRO A 688 1.03 -17.23 1.84
CA PRO A 688 1.26 -16.31 0.74
C PRO A 688 1.01 -17.04 -0.58
N LEU A 689 0.36 -16.39 -1.53
CA LEU A 689 0.07 -16.98 -2.83
C LEU A 689 0.95 -16.37 -3.92
N TYR A 690 0.61 -15.17 -4.33
CA TYR A 690 1.29 -14.49 -5.43
C TYR A 690 1.33 -12.96 -5.22
N SER A 691 2.29 -12.34 -5.87
CA SER A 691 2.32 -10.92 -6.19
C SER A 691 2.11 -10.78 -7.69
N ASN A 692 1.20 -9.91 -8.11
CA ASN A 692 0.87 -9.70 -9.52
C ASN A 692 1.32 -8.32 -9.99
N ASP A 693 1.38 -8.15 -11.32
CA ASP A 693 1.69 -6.86 -11.90
C ASP A 693 0.42 -6.02 -12.08
N TYR A 694 0.58 -4.69 -12.04
CA TYR A 694 -0.41 -3.71 -12.47
C TYR A 694 -0.03 -3.18 -13.84
N TYR A 695 -1.02 -3.08 -14.73
CA TYR A 695 -0.87 -2.51 -16.06
C TYR A 695 -1.76 -1.28 -16.18
N ASP A 696 -1.18 -0.19 -16.68
CA ASP A 696 -1.93 0.99 -17.10
C ASP A 696 -1.84 1.09 -18.62
N PHE A 697 -3.00 1.20 -19.29
CA PHE A 697 -3.09 1.37 -20.74
C PHE A 697 -3.56 2.76 -21.05
N TYR A 698 -2.94 3.43 -22.05
CA TYR A 698 -3.23 4.82 -22.35
C TYR A 698 -3.07 5.13 -23.84
N ILE A 699 -3.69 6.23 -24.27
CA ILE A 699 -3.61 6.70 -25.67
C ILE A 699 -2.18 7.15 -26.00
N PRO A 700 -1.68 6.93 -27.23
CA PRO A 700 -0.32 7.32 -27.63
C PRO A 700 -0.02 8.82 -27.51
N GLN A 701 -1.05 9.67 -27.52
CA GLN A 701 -0.92 11.13 -27.34
C GLN A 701 -0.56 11.54 -25.91
N LEU A 702 -0.71 10.66 -24.91
CA LEU A 702 -0.28 10.91 -23.54
C LEU A 702 1.23 10.59 -23.43
N VAL A 703 2.04 11.62 -23.33
CA VAL A 703 3.51 11.54 -23.34
C VAL A 703 4.08 11.66 -21.93
N ASN A 704 5.20 10.97 -21.69
CA ASN A 704 5.89 10.91 -20.39
C ASN A 704 5.05 10.32 -19.26
N TYR A 705 4.15 9.41 -19.60
CA TYR A 705 3.41 8.66 -18.59
C TYR A 705 4.27 7.51 -18.07
N LYS A 706 4.72 7.64 -16.82
CA LYS A 706 5.62 6.65 -16.18
C LYS A 706 5.06 6.30 -14.81
N ILE A 707 4.73 5.04 -14.60
CA ILE A 707 4.22 4.53 -13.33
C ILE A 707 5.22 3.64 -12.62
N GLY A 708 5.02 3.48 -11.32
CA GLY A 708 5.82 2.61 -10.48
C GLY A 708 5.16 2.37 -9.12
N SER A 709 5.85 1.66 -8.26
CA SER A 709 5.33 1.34 -6.92
C SER A 709 5.02 2.56 -6.04
N HIS A 710 5.69 3.67 -6.28
CA HIS A 710 5.55 4.94 -5.55
C HIS A 710 5.01 6.08 -6.42
N ALA A 711 4.85 5.84 -7.72
CA ALA A 711 4.35 6.80 -8.69
C ALA A 711 3.17 6.17 -9.46
N THR A 712 2.00 6.15 -8.84
CA THR A 712 0.77 5.69 -9.51
C THR A 712 0.29 6.73 -10.51
N TRP A 713 -0.78 6.44 -11.25
CA TRP A 713 -1.32 7.32 -12.29
C TRP A 713 -1.52 8.77 -11.84
N VAL A 714 -1.91 8.99 -10.57
CA VAL A 714 -2.12 10.34 -10.00
C VAL A 714 -0.84 11.15 -9.86
N HIS A 715 0.31 10.49 -9.76
CA HIS A 715 1.63 11.12 -9.77
C HIS A 715 2.13 11.27 -11.21
N ALA A 716 2.03 10.20 -12.01
CA ALA A 716 2.48 10.19 -13.39
C ALA A 716 1.78 11.26 -14.25
N ILE A 717 0.49 11.50 -14.01
CA ILE A 717 -0.29 12.50 -14.77
C ILE A 717 0.20 13.94 -14.54
N LEU A 718 0.82 14.23 -13.39
CA LEU A 718 1.37 15.55 -13.07
C LEU A 718 2.61 15.88 -13.92
N GLU A 719 3.36 14.85 -14.33
CA GLU A 719 4.55 14.97 -15.17
C GLU A 719 4.27 14.71 -16.65
N SER A 720 3.05 14.26 -16.98
CA SER A 720 2.62 13.94 -18.33
C SER A 720 2.08 15.16 -19.08
N TYR A 721 2.09 15.07 -20.41
CA TYR A 721 1.49 16.07 -21.28
C TYR A 721 0.86 15.42 -22.52
N LEU A 722 -0.02 16.16 -23.21
CA LEU A 722 -0.66 15.71 -24.45
C LEU A 722 0.07 16.27 -25.69
N ASP A 723 0.50 15.38 -26.59
CA ASP A 723 1.10 15.75 -27.87
C ASP A 723 0.23 15.29 -29.05
N GLY A 724 -0.33 16.25 -29.80
CA GLY A 724 -1.15 15.97 -30.98
C GLY A 724 -0.37 15.56 -32.23
N ASN A 725 0.95 15.42 -32.15
CA ASN A 725 1.79 14.93 -33.24
C ASN A 725 2.07 13.43 -33.16
N ARG A 726 1.59 12.76 -32.09
CA ARG A 726 1.65 11.31 -31.90
C ARG A 726 0.36 10.60 -32.28
#